data_20a55fd100edb770aa68eb690f29c88c
#
_entry.id   20a55fd100edb770aa68eb690f29c88c
#
_cell.length_a   1.000
_cell.length_b   1.000
_cell.length_c   1.000
_cell.angle_alpha   90.00
_cell.angle_beta   90.00
_cell.angle_gamma   90.00
#
_symmetry.space_group_name_H-M   'P 1'
#
loop_
_entity.id
_entity.type
_entity.pdbx_description
1 polymer ?
#
loop_
_entity_poly.entity_id
_entity_poly.type
_entity_poly.pdbx_seq_one_letter_code
_entity_poly.pdbx_strand_id
1 'polypeptide(L)'
;MAGLLIRELKLRGLAERVLVVCPANLTFQWQRELKEKFDEKFKVIKGSEIRDQFGINQWMEQNQIITSLDLAKRSEILQGLRQAHWDLVIVDEAHRMSAADREHKTQRYRLGELLRDSSDHLLLLTATPHKGDPVNFTFFLQLLDEDAYADVRSIRKAMEQRKAPFYLRRIKEAMVYFPERGPDGSWVAKKIFTKRIPHTVDFHIDGAEFELYRDVTRYVKQQSAKAAAQGDDPRARAVGFLMSLYQRRLASSTYAMRHSLENRAKRLEAGLKKAQELTRMAPPEIPDLEDLEEMEDYEREKLEEIFDAFTLASNAEQIREEIEELRRLAEQAQTVEESGAEEKLSQLKNLLQEKGFFDHPEQRLLIFTEFKDTLDYLKGCLKDWGFKVGCIHGSMKPGSREEEGTRLYVEQQFKDNDIQILVATEAAGEGINLQCCHILFNYDIPWNPNRLEQRMGRIHRYGQPHDCLIFNFVATNTIEGKILQRLLEKLQEIRDALDDDAVFNVVGEVLPAAHIERVLRDYYSGRLGEADLEDRILRNVDEKQFRAICQTALEGLASKKLNLDMLIERRARAQERRVVPETIARFISDCSEYVPFTLKPAPSLPHTFESIRTPTILRQYENQSDWRLPPLATKYPRFSTDRETAEKNNLEWVTPGHSLFEALRRHTLNAAQESLSKGSCFYSLQHDSPARMDVYRARVVDGLGQVIHERLFAVELGGTGFQPVNEGQGTCSTQLKLVEPNILGNFSPTGLPENLPSVATLPEAIEWLNENALMPFLSEVRNGRLSELDRITAHVELSLTELLQKADEEIGKLALEVERKAAGAEGRLAQAESRHAELLSRREKRRLELDRQRALTLQAVERITSVLILPHPERKSPEVRRLQPDSEVEAIAMQVAMEYEREKGRQVHDVHEKNFGYDLTSLDLNSGELRLIEVKGIGESTGNVLLTPNEKRVAEDRRDCYWLYVVTDCKSNPKLQNPIKDPARLRWHEVKKVDHYYLSIDAVTQPMQVREDIIPYRDREKG
;
A
#
# COMPACT_ATOMS: atom_id res chain seq x y z
N MET A 1 -1.50 1.55 -2.05
CA MET A 1 -0.95 1.98 -0.73
C MET A 1 0.58 1.93 -0.71
N ALA A 2 1.20 0.81 -1.06
CA ALA A 2 2.67 0.71 -1.08
C ALA A 2 3.36 1.76 -1.96
N GLY A 3 2.86 2.02 -3.18
CA GLY A 3 3.39 3.06 -4.05
C GLY A 3 3.27 4.48 -3.46
N LEU A 4 2.19 4.78 -2.72
CA LEU A 4 2.08 6.04 -1.97
C LEU A 4 3.14 6.14 -0.86
N LEU A 5 3.38 5.04 -0.14
CA LEU A 5 4.42 4.99 0.90
C LEU A 5 5.81 5.21 0.30
N ILE A 6 6.14 4.54 -0.82
CA ILE A 6 7.41 4.74 -1.54
C ILE A 6 7.58 6.22 -1.89
N ARG A 7 6.56 6.85 -2.49
CA ARG A 7 6.61 8.27 -2.87
C ARG A 7 6.79 9.18 -1.66
N GLU A 8 6.03 8.95 -0.59
CA GLU A 8 6.11 9.76 0.63
C GLU A 8 7.50 9.66 1.28
N LEU A 9 8.06 8.44 1.41
CA LEU A 9 9.39 8.26 1.98
C LEU A 9 10.49 8.87 1.11
N LYS A 10 10.36 8.78 -0.22
CA LYS A 10 11.27 9.46 -1.16
C LYS A 10 11.18 10.97 -1.05
N LEU A 11 9.97 11.54 -1.02
CA LEU A 11 9.76 12.98 -0.82
C LEU A 11 10.42 13.50 0.47
N ARG A 12 10.47 12.65 1.49
CA ARG A 12 11.13 12.96 2.78
C ARG A 12 12.62 12.66 2.79
N GLY A 13 13.18 12.07 1.73
CA GLY A 13 14.57 11.63 1.69
C GLY A 13 14.88 10.46 2.61
N LEU A 14 13.88 9.64 2.96
CA LEU A 14 13.98 8.50 3.85
C LEU A 14 14.11 7.16 3.12
N ALA A 15 13.86 7.11 1.83
CA ALA A 15 14.01 5.91 1.03
C ALA A 15 14.49 6.24 -0.39
N GLU A 16 15.67 5.79 -0.72
CA GLU A 16 16.23 5.84 -2.08
C GLU A 16 16.36 4.42 -2.65
N ARG A 17 16.75 3.45 -1.81
CA ARG A 17 16.88 2.04 -2.18
C ARG A 17 15.66 1.24 -1.74
N VAL A 18 14.89 0.76 -2.71
CA VAL A 18 13.62 0.05 -2.46
C VAL A 18 13.65 -1.33 -3.13
N LEU A 19 13.41 -2.38 -2.33
CA LEU A 19 13.23 -3.73 -2.82
C LEU A 19 11.77 -4.16 -2.67
N VAL A 20 11.17 -4.66 -3.75
CA VAL A 20 9.86 -5.32 -3.73
C VAL A 20 10.05 -6.81 -3.97
N VAL A 21 9.60 -7.63 -3.04
CA VAL A 21 9.58 -9.10 -3.14
C VAL A 21 8.13 -9.55 -3.24
N CYS A 22 7.76 -10.23 -4.31
CA CYS A 22 6.38 -10.62 -4.57
C CYS A 22 6.31 -12.02 -5.23
N PRO A 23 5.13 -12.64 -5.36
CA PRO A 23 4.96 -13.81 -6.20
C PRO A 23 5.45 -13.60 -7.64
N ALA A 24 5.99 -14.66 -8.26
CA ALA A 24 6.63 -14.57 -9.57
C ALA A 24 5.70 -13.98 -10.65
N ASN A 25 4.43 -14.36 -10.64
CA ASN A 25 3.38 -13.89 -11.55
C ASN A 25 2.99 -12.42 -11.35
N LEU A 26 3.30 -11.81 -10.19
CA LEU A 26 2.98 -10.41 -9.88
C LEU A 26 4.13 -9.43 -10.18
N THR A 27 5.32 -9.91 -10.49
CA THR A 27 6.51 -9.04 -10.69
C THR A 27 6.28 -7.96 -11.76
N PHE A 28 5.70 -8.34 -12.90
CA PHE A 28 5.41 -7.39 -13.98
C PHE A 28 4.25 -6.46 -13.66
N GLN A 29 3.25 -6.92 -12.89
CA GLN A 29 2.17 -6.08 -12.44
C GLN A 29 2.69 -4.99 -11.50
N TRP A 30 3.52 -5.36 -10.52
CA TRP A 30 4.16 -4.40 -9.63
C TRP A 30 4.96 -3.36 -10.42
N GLN A 31 5.79 -3.80 -11.37
CA GLN A 31 6.56 -2.90 -12.22
C GLN A 31 5.67 -1.92 -13.00
N ARG A 32 4.63 -2.44 -13.63
CA ARG A 32 3.69 -1.65 -14.42
C ARG A 32 2.93 -0.65 -13.55
N GLU A 33 2.32 -1.10 -12.45
CA GLU A 33 1.52 -0.22 -11.59
C GLU A 33 2.36 0.86 -10.91
N LEU A 34 3.59 0.54 -10.50
CA LEU A 34 4.50 1.53 -9.94
C LEU A 34 4.88 2.57 -10.99
N LYS A 35 5.10 2.15 -12.24
CA LYS A 35 5.40 3.07 -13.34
C LYS A 35 4.18 3.90 -13.74
N GLU A 36 3.03 3.27 -14.01
CA GLU A 36 1.84 3.96 -14.52
C GLU A 36 1.21 4.89 -13.48
N LYS A 37 1.13 4.47 -12.21
CA LYS A 37 0.42 5.22 -11.17
C LYS A 37 1.32 6.18 -10.39
N PHE A 38 2.62 5.89 -10.28
CA PHE A 38 3.55 6.62 -9.42
C PHE A 38 4.79 7.14 -10.14
N ASP A 39 4.95 6.82 -11.44
CA ASP A 39 6.15 7.11 -12.24
C ASP A 39 7.46 6.60 -11.62
N GLU A 40 7.37 5.43 -10.95
CA GLU A 40 8.51 4.78 -10.33
C GLU A 40 9.07 3.68 -11.25
N LYS A 41 10.35 3.78 -11.57
CA LYS A 41 11.03 2.87 -12.51
C LYS A 41 11.77 1.78 -11.74
N PHE A 42 11.17 0.60 -11.64
CA PHE A 42 11.77 -0.57 -11.01
C PHE A 42 12.33 -1.54 -12.04
N LYS A 43 13.49 -2.12 -11.76
CA LYS A 43 14.06 -3.22 -12.55
C LYS A 43 13.60 -4.56 -11.97
N VAL A 44 13.05 -5.42 -12.83
CA VAL A 44 12.74 -6.81 -12.45
C VAL A 44 13.99 -7.67 -12.64
N ILE A 45 14.49 -8.26 -11.57
CA ILE A 45 15.63 -9.19 -11.61
C ILE A 45 15.12 -10.62 -11.77
N LYS A 46 15.60 -11.30 -12.81
CA LYS A 46 15.31 -12.72 -13.11
C LYS A 46 16.54 -13.59 -12.90
N GLY A 47 16.34 -14.89 -12.67
CA GLY A 47 17.42 -15.84 -12.45
C GLY A 47 18.38 -16.01 -13.64
N SER A 48 17.92 -15.77 -14.88
CA SER A 48 18.79 -15.73 -16.06
C SER A 48 19.79 -14.57 -16.00
N GLU A 49 19.33 -13.37 -15.64
CA GLU A 49 20.18 -12.17 -15.57
C GLU A 49 21.29 -12.29 -14.53
N ILE A 50 21.01 -12.94 -13.39
CA ILE A 50 22.01 -13.19 -12.36
C ILE A 50 23.11 -14.16 -12.86
N ARG A 51 22.72 -15.16 -13.66
CA ARG A 51 23.68 -16.15 -14.23
C ARG A 51 24.53 -15.54 -15.34
N ASP A 52 23.95 -14.66 -16.15
CA ASP A 52 24.61 -14.07 -17.31
C ASP A 52 25.65 -13.01 -16.92
N GLN A 53 25.53 -12.42 -15.72
CA GLN A 53 26.44 -11.36 -15.22
C GLN A 53 27.29 -11.85 -14.04
N PHE A 54 28.10 -12.85 -14.30
CA PHE A 54 28.97 -13.47 -13.31
C PHE A 54 29.96 -12.46 -12.71
N GLY A 55 29.99 -12.36 -11.38
CA GLY A 55 30.91 -11.48 -10.64
C GLY A 55 30.35 -10.09 -10.26
N ILE A 56 29.17 -9.71 -10.74
CA ILE A 56 28.52 -8.44 -10.37
C ILE A 56 27.31 -8.74 -9.46
N ASN A 57 27.32 -8.12 -8.27
CA ASN A 57 26.16 -8.22 -7.38
C ASN A 57 25.06 -7.27 -7.85
N GLN A 58 24.08 -7.80 -8.60
CA GLN A 58 22.95 -7.06 -9.15
C GLN A 58 22.12 -6.34 -8.07
N TRP A 59 22.11 -6.85 -6.84
CA TRP A 59 21.40 -6.25 -5.72
C TRP A 59 22.04 -4.94 -5.24
N MET A 60 23.31 -4.70 -5.58
CA MET A 60 24.03 -3.47 -5.24
C MET A 60 24.01 -2.43 -6.38
N GLU A 61 23.89 -2.89 -7.62
CA GLU A 61 23.90 -2.04 -8.82
C GLU A 61 22.64 -1.19 -9.01
N GLN A 62 21.49 -1.69 -8.51
CA GLN A 62 20.22 -1.05 -8.76
C GLN A 62 19.58 -0.59 -7.44
N ASN A 63 18.96 0.58 -7.47
CA ASN A 63 18.31 1.16 -6.28
C ASN A 63 16.84 0.77 -6.15
N GLN A 64 16.18 0.41 -7.25
CA GLN A 64 14.77 0.04 -7.28
C GLN A 64 14.61 -1.31 -7.95
N ILE A 65 14.37 -2.34 -7.15
CA ILE A 65 14.35 -3.73 -7.61
C ILE A 65 13.01 -4.37 -7.28
N ILE A 66 12.50 -5.16 -8.23
CA ILE A 66 11.44 -6.13 -8.02
C ILE A 66 12.01 -7.51 -8.27
N THR A 67 11.72 -8.46 -7.38
CA THR A 67 12.13 -9.85 -7.54
C THR A 67 11.04 -10.80 -7.06
N SER A 68 11.11 -12.05 -7.52
CA SER A 68 10.19 -13.06 -7.03
C SER A 68 10.67 -13.69 -5.73
N LEU A 69 9.72 -14.04 -4.87
CA LEU A 69 9.95 -14.73 -3.61
C LEU A 69 10.68 -16.07 -3.83
N ASP A 70 10.34 -16.77 -4.93
CA ASP A 70 10.95 -18.06 -5.27
C ASP A 70 12.38 -17.95 -5.79
N LEU A 71 12.74 -16.85 -6.40
CA LEU A 71 14.13 -16.56 -6.75
C LEU A 71 14.93 -16.15 -5.50
N ALA A 72 14.39 -15.21 -4.73
CA ALA A 72 15.08 -14.62 -3.60
C ALA A 72 15.39 -15.62 -2.46
N LYS A 73 14.55 -16.66 -2.26
CA LYS A 73 14.75 -17.69 -1.22
C LYS A 73 15.90 -18.65 -1.50
N ARG A 74 16.43 -18.70 -2.74
CA ARG A 74 17.49 -19.65 -3.11
C ARG A 74 18.77 -19.34 -2.35
N SER A 75 19.45 -20.38 -1.86
CA SER A 75 20.67 -20.25 -1.04
C SER A 75 21.79 -19.47 -1.74
N GLU A 76 21.93 -19.65 -3.05
CA GLU A 76 22.89 -18.95 -3.91
C GLU A 76 22.59 -17.44 -4.03
N ILE A 77 21.33 -17.05 -3.95
CA ILE A 77 20.86 -15.67 -4.06
C ILE A 77 20.94 -14.94 -2.73
N LEU A 78 20.64 -15.63 -1.63
CA LEU A 78 20.65 -15.06 -0.27
C LEU A 78 22.01 -14.42 0.08
N GLN A 79 23.12 -14.99 -0.42
CA GLN A 79 24.45 -14.45 -0.15
C GLN A 79 24.67 -13.07 -0.79
N GLY A 80 24.16 -12.86 -2.00
CA GLY A 80 24.21 -11.54 -2.68
C GLY A 80 23.27 -10.53 -2.02
N LEU A 81 22.07 -10.94 -1.64
CA LEU A 81 21.09 -10.09 -0.94
C LEU A 81 21.61 -9.62 0.44
N ARG A 82 22.34 -10.48 1.17
CA ARG A 82 22.93 -10.15 2.48
C ARG A 82 23.93 -8.98 2.42
N GLN A 83 24.57 -8.79 1.29
CA GLN A 83 25.55 -7.71 1.09
C GLN A 83 24.89 -6.36 0.78
N ALA A 84 23.62 -6.39 0.35
CA ALA A 84 22.87 -5.20 0.00
C ALA A 84 22.05 -4.71 1.20
N HIS A 85 22.10 -3.40 1.44
CA HIS A 85 21.25 -2.75 2.43
C HIS A 85 20.13 -1.95 1.72
N TRP A 86 18.94 -1.95 2.29
CA TRP A 86 17.75 -1.32 1.71
C TRP A 86 17.14 -0.32 2.69
N ASP A 87 16.73 0.83 2.19
CA ASP A 87 15.99 1.80 3.01
C ASP A 87 14.55 1.30 3.25
N LEU A 88 13.97 0.63 2.24
CA LEU A 88 12.63 0.04 2.33
C LEU A 88 12.58 -1.31 1.61
N VAL A 89 12.11 -2.32 2.31
CA VAL A 89 11.73 -3.61 1.72
C VAL A 89 10.23 -3.79 1.82
N ILE A 90 9.59 -4.14 0.71
CA ILE A 90 8.16 -4.46 0.63
C ILE A 90 8.03 -5.92 0.22
N VAL A 91 7.31 -6.70 1.03
CA VAL A 91 7.00 -8.10 0.70
C VAL A 91 5.51 -8.24 0.48
N ASP A 92 5.13 -8.66 -0.72
CA ASP A 92 3.73 -8.97 -1.05
C ASP A 92 3.44 -10.45 -0.83
N GLU A 93 2.20 -10.78 -0.45
CA GLU A 93 1.77 -12.10 0.02
C GLU A 93 2.72 -12.66 1.11
N ALA A 94 3.08 -11.78 2.03
CA ALA A 94 4.11 -12.03 3.04
C ALA A 94 3.74 -13.16 4.03
N HIS A 95 2.48 -13.59 4.10
CA HIS A 95 2.04 -14.75 4.88
C HIS A 95 2.78 -16.05 4.50
N ARG A 96 3.39 -16.09 3.30
CA ARG A 96 4.25 -17.20 2.86
C ARG A 96 5.57 -17.28 3.62
N MET A 97 6.00 -16.20 4.26
CA MET A 97 7.22 -16.15 5.08
C MET A 97 6.92 -16.59 6.51
N SER A 98 6.30 -17.75 6.69
CA SER A 98 5.99 -18.33 8.00
C SER A 98 6.78 -19.62 8.24
N ALA A 99 6.86 -20.04 9.51
CA ALA A 99 7.47 -21.30 9.92
C ALA A 99 6.54 -22.05 10.88
N ALA A 100 6.61 -23.38 10.88
CA ALA A 100 5.81 -24.19 11.77
C ALA A 100 6.47 -24.32 13.17
N ASP A 101 7.80 -24.32 13.21
CA ASP A 101 8.59 -24.40 14.44
C ASP A 101 9.96 -23.73 14.28
N ARG A 102 10.69 -23.59 15.39
CA ARG A 102 12.02 -22.97 15.40
C ARG A 102 13.13 -23.82 14.79
N GLU A 103 12.97 -25.14 14.80
CA GLU A 103 14.01 -26.07 14.34
C GLU A 103 13.93 -26.26 12.83
N HIS A 104 12.71 -26.23 12.25
CA HIS A 104 12.46 -26.46 10.84
C HIS A 104 11.98 -25.18 10.13
N LYS A 105 12.84 -24.14 10.15
CA LYS A 105 12.57 -22.88 9.45
C LYS A 105 12.59 -23.08 7.93
N THR A 106 11.53 -22.67 7.27
CA THR A 106 11.44 -22.70 5.81
C THR A 106 12.47 -21.76 5.15
N GLN A 107 12.84 -22.01 3.90
CA GLN A 107 13.71 -21.09 3.15
C GLN A 107 13.09 -19.70 3.02
N ARG A 108 11.77 -19.61 2.90
CA ARG A 108 11.03 -18.35 2.83
C ARG A 108 11.09 -17.57 4.14
N TYR A 109 11.02 -18.26 5.29
CA TYR A 109 11.16 -17.62 6.59
C TYR A 109 12.58 -17.07 6.79
N ARG A 110 13.61 -17.84 6.42
CA ARG A 110 15.02 -17.39 6.48
C ARG A 110 15.28 -16.19 5.57
N LEU A 111 14.63 -16.12 4.41
CA LEU A 111 14.64 -14.91 3.58
C LEU A 111 14.02 -13.73 4.32
N GLY A 112 12.87 -13.92 5.00
CA GLY A 112 12.23 -12.87 5.80
C GLY A 112 13.14 -12.32 6.90
N GLU A 113 13.84 -13.18 7.63
CA GLU A 113 14.83 -12.78 8.64
C GLU A 113 15.97 -11.96 8.01
N LEU A 114 16.50 -12.41 6.87
CA LEU A 114 17.54 -11.67 6.15
C LEU A 114 17.07 -10.30 5.69
N LEU A 115 15.86 -10.19 5.13
CA LEU A 115 15.29 -8.92 4.66
C LEU A 115 15.06 -7.95 5.82
N ARG A 116 14.61 -8.43 6.99
CA ARG A 116 14.50 -7.64 8.22
C ARG A 116 15.85 -7.05 8.62
N ASP A 117 16.87 -7.91 8.65
CA ASP A 117 18.21 -7.52 9.15
C ASP A 117 18.99 -6.63 8.15
N SER A 118 18.58 -6.61 6.86
CA SER A 118 19.22 -5.85 5.78
C SER A 118 18.41 -4.61 5.35
N SER A 119 17.39 -4.21 6.11
CA SER A 119 16.56 -3.04 5.77
C SER A 119 16.30 -2.13 6.96
N ASP A 120 16.20 -0.81 6.69
CA ASP A 120 15.79 0.16 7.70
C ASP A 120 14.28 0.05 7.97
N HIS A 121 13.48 -0.21 6.92
CA HIS A 121 12.04 -0.35 7.01
C HIS A 121 11.57 -1.60 6.27
N LEU A 122 10.79 -2.43 6.96
CA LEU A 122 10.19 -3.64 6.41
C LEU A 122 8.66 -3.50 6.39
N LEU A 123 8.05 -3.60 5.21
CA LEU A 123 6.60 -3.59 5.01
C LEU A 123 6.13 -4.96 4.52
N LEU A 124 5.38 -5.67 5.34
CA LEU A 124 4.77 -6.94 4.99
C LEU A 124 3.30 -6.73 4.61
N LEU A 125 2.94 -7.10 3.38
CA LEU A 125 1.58 -6.99 2.85
C LEU A 125 0.97 -8.38 2.72
N THR A 126 -0.24 -8.55 3.22
CA THR A 126 -1.00 -9.80 3.05
C THR A 126 -2.50 -9.56 3.18
N ALA A 127 -3.29 -10.32 2.43
CA ALA A 127 -4.73 -10.40 2.60
C ALA A 127 -5.10 -11.35 3.75
N THR A 128 -4.31 -12.41 3.94
CA THR A 128 -4.52 -13.50 4.90
C THR A 128 -3.33 -13.61 5.84
N PRO A 129 -3.30 -12.86 6.94
CA PRO A 129 -2.11 -12.77 7.81
C PRO A 129 -1.78 -14.08 8.54
N HIS A 130 -2.74 -14.97 8.74
CA HIS A 130 -2.51 -16.29 9.31
C HIS A 130 -3.34 -17.37 8.59
N LYS A 131 -2.79 -18.56 8.50
CA LYS A 131 -3.40 -19.71 7.83
C LYS A 131 -4.29 -20.54 8.80
N GLY A 132 -4.89 -19.91 9.79
CA GLY A 132 -5.65 -20.60 10.85
C GLY A 132 -4.78 -21.23 11.95
N ASP A 133 -3.44 -21.18 11.81
CA ASP A 133 -2.50 -21.64 12.84
C ASP A 133 -1.88 -20.46 13.59
N PRO A 134 -2.18 -20.29 14.88
CA PRO A 134 -1.60 -19.22 15.71
C PRO A 134 -0.07 -19.27 15.82
N VAL A 135 0.54 -20.45 15.69
CA VAL A 135 2.00 -20.60 15.73
C VAL A 135 2.64 -20.00 14.48
N ASN A 136 2.12 -20.36 13.30
CA ASN A 136 2.59 -19.80 12.03
C ASN A 136 2.45 -18.28 12.02
N PHE A 137 1.35 -17.75 12.55
CA PHE A 137 1.13 -16.31 12.66
C PHE A 137 2.12 -15.64 13.61
N THR A 138 2.48 -16.32 14.71
CA THR A 138 3.50 -15.83 15.63
C THR A 138 4.85 -15.68 14.93
N PHE A 139 5.29 -16.71 14.20
CA PHE A 139 6.54 -16.63 13.43
C PHE A 139 6.51 -15.54 12.38
N PHE A 140 5.39 -15.38 11.69
CA PHE A 140 5.21 -14.30 10.72
C PHE A 140 5.40 -12.91 11.36
N LEU A 141 4.79 -12.65 12.53
CA LEU A 141 4.92 -11.37 13.24
C LEU A 141 6.30 -11.19 13.88
N GLN A 142 7.03 -12.26 14.18
CA GLN A 142 8.43 -12.19 14.64
C GLN A 142 9.36 -11.58 13.59
N LEU A 143 8.99 -11.59 12.30
CA LEU A 143 9.74 -10.86 11.27
C LEU A 143 9.67 -9.34 11.47
N LEU A 144 8.66 -8.82 12.17
CA LEU A 144 8.56 -7.39 12.50
C LEU A 144 9.29 -7.06 13.81
N ASP A 145 9.05 -7.84 14.86
CA ASP A 145 9.75 -7.72 16.15
C ASP A 145 9.72 -9.07 16.87
N GLU A 146 10.88 -9.68 16.97
CA GLU A 146 11.04 -11.02 17.55
C GLU A 146 10.71 -11.09 19.04
N ASP A 147 10.93 -10.00 19.77
CA ASP A 147 10.68 -9.94 21.21
C ASP A 147 9.22 -9.62 21.54
N ALA A 148 8.60 -8.71 20.78
CA ALA A 148 7.19 -8.36 20.96
C ALA A 148 6.24 -9.53 20.63
N TYR A 149 6.65 -10.43 19.74
CA TYR A 149 5.85 -11.56 19.27
C TYR A 149 6.48 -12.92 19.56
N ALA A 150 7.22 -13.04 20.62
CA ALA A 150 7.98 -14.25 20.95
C ALA A 150 7.09 -15.45 21.34
N ASP A 151 5.83 -15.24 21.75
CA ASP A 151 4.91 -16.29 22.21
C ASP A 151 3.47 -16.10 21.67
N VAL A 152 2.80 -17.23 21.39
CA VAL A 152 1.41 -17.27 20.88
C VAL A 152 0.40 -16.66 21.86
N ARG A 153 0.60 -16.77 23.17
CA ARG A 153 -0.32 -16.22 24.19
C ARG A 153 -0.30 -14.70 24.18
N SER A 154 0.87 -14.09 23.93
CA SER A 154 0.99 -12.64 23.79
C SER A 154 0.16 -12.08 22.64
N ILE A 155 0.10 -12.82 21.54
CA ILE A 155 -0.72 -12.45 20.36
C ILE A 155 -2.20 -12.50 20.71
N ARG A 156 -2.67 -13.57 21.37
CA ARG A 156 -4.09 -13.68 21.79
C ARG A 156 -4.49 -12.51 22.68
N LYS A 157 -3.67 -12.18 23.68
CA LYS A 157 -3.93 -11.06 24.59
C LYS A 157 -3.85 -9.71 23.91
N ALA A 158 -2.95 -9.54 22.93
CA ALA A 158 -2.89 -8.36 22.08
C ALA A 158 -4.17 -8.16 21.25
N MET A 159 -4.69 -9.25 20.69
CA MET A 159 -5.93 -9.26 19.94
C MET A 159 -7.14 -8.92 20.83
N GLU A 160 -7.22 -9.49 22.05
CA GLU A 160 -8.25 -9.17 23.06
C GLU A 160 -8.20 -7.70 23.47
N GLN A 161 -7.02 -7.12 23.60
CA GLN A 161 -6.82 -5.71 23.97
C GLN A 161 -6.97 -4.74 22.79
N ARG A 162 -7.18 -5.23 21.56
CA ARG A 162 -7.26 -4.45 20.29
C ARG A 162 -6.04 -3.56 20.01
N LYS A 163 -4.88 -3.94 20.49
CA LYS A 163 -3.65 -3.14 20.40
C LYS A 163 -2.47 -4.05 20.09
N ALA A 164 -2.14 -4.19 18.81
CA ALA A 164 -0.93 -4.88 18.36
C ALA A 164 0.07 -3.85 17.80
N PRO A 165 1.32 -3.80 18.27
CA PRO A 165 2.34 -2.97 17.66
C PRO A 165 2.66 -3.43 16.25
N PHE A 166 3.04 -2.51 15.37
CA PHE A 166 3.47 -2.77 13.99
C PHE A 166 2.45 -3.46 13.07
N TYR A 167 1.17 -3.52 13.44
CA TYR A 167 0.15 -4.22 12.69
C TYR A 167 -1.06 -3.32 12.39
N LEU A 168 -1.51 -3.34 11.12
CA LEU A 168 -2.67 -2.59 10.68
C LEU A 168 -3.54 -3.48 9.78
N ARG A 169 -4.77 -3.73 10.19
CA ARG A 169 -5.77 -4.44 9.37
C ARG A 169 -6.94 -3.51 9.04
N ARG A 170 -7.36 -3.54 7.77
CA ARG A 170 -8.58 -2.88 7.29
C ARG A 170 -9.38 -3.88 6.47
N ILE A 171 -10.67 -3.90 6.69
CA ILE A 171 -11.62 -4.70 5.91
C ILE A 171 -12.31 -3.80 4.87
N LYS A 172 -12.65 -4.37 3.72
CA LYS A 172 -13.29 -3.64 2.61
C LYS A 172 -14.63 -3.04 3.03
N GLU A 173 -15.38 -3.76 3.83
CA GLU A 173 -16.71 -3.40 4.32
C GLU A 173 -16.70 -2.16 5.23
N ALA A 174 -15.58 -1.89 5.89
CA ALA A 174 -15.39 -0.67 6.70
C ALA A 174 -14.93 0.54 5.91
N MET A 175 -14.63 0.39 4.61
CA MET A 175 -14.21 1.49 3.76
C MET A 175 -15.42 2.25 3.24
N VAL A 176 -15.37 3.58 3.38
CA VAL A 176 -16.43 4.49 2.94
C VAL A 176 -15.86 5.60 2.08
N TYR A 177 -16.67 6.16 1.18
CA TYR A 177 -16.35 7.42 0.55
C TYR A 177 -16.22 8.50 1.62
N PHE A 178 -15.50 9.57 1.28
CA PHE A 178 -15.44 10.70 2.18
C PHE A 178 -16.87 11.14 2.54
N PRO A 179 -17.18 11.28 3.84
CA PRO A 179 -18.56 11.49 4.26
C PRO A 179 -19.13 12.82 3.72
N GLU A 180 -20.39 12.78 3.30
CA GLU A 180 -21.18 13.92 2.87
C GLU A 180 -22.39 14.07 3.79
N ARG A 181 -22.97 15.27 3.85
CA ARG A 181 -24.19 15.48 4.65
C ARG A 181 -25.43 15.02 3.89
N GLY A 182 -26.24 14.22 4.56
CA GLY A 182 -27.57 13.88 4.10
C GLY A 182 -28.57 15.07 4.19
N PRO A 183 -29.75 14.93 3.59
CA PRO A 183 -30.79 15.96 3.61
C PRO A 183 -31.26 16.34 5.01
N ASP A 184 -31.10 15.45 5.98
CA ASP A 184 -31.45 15.62 7.40
C ASP A 184 -30.34 16.25 8.25
N GLY A 185 -29.24 16.60 7.60
CA GLY A 185 -28.07 17.18 8.27
C GLY A 185 -27.14 16.17 8.96
N SER A 186 -27.44 14.87 8.92
CA SER A 186 -26.56 13.83 9.44
C SER A 186 -25.42 13.49 8.49
N TRP A 187 -24.30 13.01 9.03
CA TRP A 187 -23.20 12.50 8.19
C TRP A 187 -23.58 11.18 7.57
N VAL A 188 -23.60 11.12 6.25
CA VAL A 188 -23.82 9.89 5.47
C VAL A 188 -22.52 9.42 4.89
N ALA A 189 -22.09 8.22 5.30
CA ALA A 189 -20.94 7.56 4.75
C ALA A 189 -21.40 6.49 3.76
N LYS A 190 -21.17 6.69 2.47
CA LYS A 190 -21.47 5.70 1.43
C LYS A 190 -20.38 4.64 1.39
N LYS A 191 -20.75 3.36 1.42
CA LYS A 191 -19.79 2.26 1.25
C LYS A 191 -19.10 2.36 -0.11
N ILE A 192 -17.77 2.16 -0.13
CA ILE A 192 -16.97 2.18 -1.36
C ILE A 192 -17.19 0.90 -2.18
N PHE A 193 -17.41 -0.23 -1.49
CA PHE A 193 -17.60 -1.53 -2.11
C PHE A 193 -19.07 -1.89 -2.19
N THR A 194 -19.48 -2.42 -3.34
CA THR A 194 -20.80 -2.98 -3.58
C THR A 194 -21.00 -4.32 -2.85
N LYS A 195 -22.19 -4.89 -2.89
CA LYS A 195 -22.45 -6.18 -2.25
C LYS A 195 -21.92 -7.34 -3.08
N ARG A 196 -21.60 -8.44 -2.39
CA ARG A 196 -21.30 -9.74 -2.99
C ARG A 196 -22.51 -10.66 -2.79
N ILE A 197 -23.07 -11.17 -3.87
CA ILE A 197 -24.26 -11.99 -3.86
C ILE A 197 -23.88 -13.37 -4.41
N PRO A 198 -23.50 -14.33 -3.54
CA PRO A 198 -23.22 -15.70 -3.96
C PRO A 198 -24.51 -16.48 -4.21
N HIS A 199 -24.50 -17.26 -5.26
CA HIS A 199 -25.54 -18.21 -5.63
C HIS A 199 -24.91 -19.59 -5.82
N THR A 200 -25.54 -20.63 -5.32
CA THR A 200 -25.16 -22.01 -5.59
C THR A 200 -25.99 -22.52 -6.77
N VAL A 201 -25.33 -23.07 -7.76
CA VAL A 201 -25.96 -23.73 -8.91
C VAL A 201 -25.84 -25.23 -8.67
N ASP A 202 -26.91 -25.79 -8.06
CA ASP A 202 -26.97 -27.20 -7.71
C ASP A 202 -27.38 -28.05 -8.91
N PHE A 203 -26.71 -29.17 -9.12
CA PHE A 203 -27.07 -30.17 -10.13
C PHE A 203 -26.69 -31.58 -9.71
N HIS A 204 -27.30 -32.57 -10.37
CA HIS A 204 -27.03 -33.99 -10.16
C HIS A 204 -26.45 -34.60 -11.42
N ILE A 205 -25.32 -35.29 -11.31
CA ILE A 205 -24.81 -36.11 -12.39
C ILE A 205 -25.51 -37.48 -12.44
N ASP A 206 -25.97 -37.88 -13.60
CA ASP A 206 -26.78 -39.09 -13.79
C ASP A 206 -26.22 -40.01 -14.88
N GLY A 207 -26.78 -41.23 -15.00
CA GLY A 207 -26.49 -42.16 -16.07
C GLY A 207 -25.02 -42.48 -16.23
N ALA A 208 -24.50 -42.43 -17.45
CA ALA A 208 -23.14 -42.75 -17.81
C ALA A 208 -22.08 -41.85 -17.13
N GLU A 209 -22.41 -40.54 -16.89
CA GLU A 209 -21.52 -39.63 -16.18
C GLU A 209 -21.35 -40.04 -14.70
N PHE A 210 -22.44 -40.45 -14.02
CA PHE A 210 -22.35 -40.94 -12.65
C PHE A 210 -21.62 -42.30 -12.56
N GLU A 211 -21.79 -43.21 -13.55
CA GLU A 211 -21.04 -44.47 -13.62
C GLU A 211 -19.54 -44.19 -13.76
N LEU A 212 -19.15 -43.31 -14.65
CA LEU A 212 -17.77 -42.87 -14.81
C LEU A 212 -17.22 -42.31 -13.49
N TYR A 213 -17.94 -41.37 -12.84
CA TYR A 213 -17.56 -40.82 -11.55
C TYR A 213 -17.30 -41.91 -10.49
N ARG A 214 -18.19 -42.88 -10.39
CA ARG A 214 -18.06 -43.98 -9.46
C ARG A 214 -16.85 -44.91 -9.78
N ASP A 215 -16.62 -45.20 -11.05
CA ASP A 215 -15.54 -46.09 -11.46
C ASP A 215 -14.15 -45.42 -11.30
N VAL A 216 -14.03 -44.15 -11.66
CA VAL A 216 -12.79 -43.38 -11.41
C VAL A 216 -12.54 -43.21 -9.91
N THR A 217 -13.59 -42.87 -9.12
CA THR A 217 -13.48 -42.78 -7.64
C THR A 217 -13.04 -44.12 -7.03
N ARG A 218 -13.52 -45.27 -7.56
CA ARG A 218 -13.07 -46.60 -7.15
C ARG A 218 -11.58 -46.80 -7.45
N TYR A 219 -11.11 -46.47 -8.64
CA TYR A 219 -9.71 -46.52 -9.02
C TYR A 219 -8.85 -45.63 -8.07
N VAL A 220 -9.25 -44.39 -7.83
CA VAL A 220 -8.57 -43.47 -6.91
C VAL A 220 -8.48 -44.06 -5.50
N LYS A 221 -9.58 -44.60 -4.96
CA LYS A 221 -9.61 -45.24 -3.63
C LYS A 221 -8.65 -46.46 -3.55
N GLN A 222 -8.65 -47.31 -4.58
CA GLN A 222 -7.78 -48.46 -4.61
C GLN A 222 -6.30 -48.06 -4.60
N GLN A 223 -5.90 -47.09 -5.41
CA GLN A 223 -4.51 -46.62 -5.47
C GLN A 223 -4.11 -45.89 -4.18
N SER A 224 -5.02 -45.03 -3.64
CA SER A 224 -4.79 -44.33 -2.38
C SER A 224 -4.65 -45.29 -1.19
N ALA A 225 -5.45 -46.37 -1.13
CA ALA A 225 -5.34 -47.39 -0.09
C ALA A 225 -4.02 -48.16 -0.17
N LYS A 226 -3.59 -48.50 -1.40
CA LYS A 226 -2.28 -49.13 -1.63
C LYS A 226 -1.15 -48.21 -1.20
N ALA A 227 -1.24 -46.89 -1.49
CA ALA A 227 -0.26 -45.92 -1.06
C ALA A 227 -0.24 -45.80 0.48
N ALA A 228 -1.38 -45.70 1.12
CA ALA A 228 -1.47 -45.58 2.58
C ALA A 228 -0.91 -46.80 3.31
N ALA A 229 -1.01 -48.01 2.70
CA ALA A 229 -0.47 -49.25 3.25
C ALA A 229 1.08 -49.32 3.23
N GLN A 230 1.73 -48.57 2.34
CA GLN A 230 3.20 -48.50 2.23
C GLN A 230 3.85 -47.47 3.16
N GLY A 231 3.04 -46.73 3.93
CA GLY A 231 3.50 -45.78 4.94
C GLY A 231 4.22 -44.56 4.34
N ASP A 232 5.40 -44.23 4.89
CA ASP A 232 6.18 -43.05 4.53
C ASP A 232 7.07 -43.20 3.30
N ASP A 233 6.84 -44.23 2.46
CA ASP A 233 7.56 -44.38 1.20
C ASP A 233 7.32 -43.14 0.30
N PRO A 234 8.38 -42.49 -0.21
CA PRO A 234 8.28 -41.36 -1.10
C PRO A 234 7.43 -41.60 -2.34
N ARG A 235 7.45 -42.81 -2.90
CA ARG A 235 6.61 -43.19 -4.06
C ARG A 235 5.15 -43.32 -3.70
N ALA A 236 4.86 -43.94 -2.55
CA ALA A 236 3.49 -44.02 -2.06
C ALA A 236 2.88 -42.65 -1.83
N ARG A 237 3.65 -41.72 -1.28
CA ARG A 237 3.23 -40.33 -1.15
C ARG A 237 2.95 -39.65 -2.50
N ALA A 238 3.83 -39.86 -3.51
CA ALA A 238 3.66 -39.33 -4.86
C ALA A 238 2.38 -39.84 -5.55
N VAL A 239 2.12 -41.12 -5.46
CA VAL A 239 0.89 -41.73 -6.02
C VAL A 239 -0.36 -41.23 -5.24
N GLY A 240 -0.30 -41.16 -3.92
CA GLY A 240 -1.39 -40.63 -3.12
C GLY A 240 -1.73 -39.18 -3.47
N PHE A 241 -0.73 -38.35 -3.73
CA PHE A 241 -0.88 -36.98 -4.20
C PHE A 241 -1.52 -36.91 -5.60
N LEU A 242 -1.04 -37.73 -6.54
CA LEU A 242 -1.60 -37.83 -7.89
C LEU A 242 -3.08 -38.24 -7.87
N MET A 243 -3.45 -39.16 -7.01
CA MET A 243 -4.86 -39.58 -6.84
C MET A 243 -5.76 -38.45 -6.35
N SER A 244 -5.25 -37.61 -5.49
CA SER A 244 -5.98 -36.38 -5.07
C SER A 244 -6.21 -35.42 -6.24
N LEU A 245 -5.21 -35.23 -7.11
CA LEU A 245 -5.37 -34.44 -8.33
C LEU A 245 -6.39 -35.01 -9.30
N TYR A 246 -6.41 -36.34 -9.45
CA TYR A 246 -7.36 -37.03 -10.35
C TYR A 246 -8.81 -36.77 -9.89
N GLN A 247 -9.05 -36.81 -8.59
CA GLN A 247 -10.37 -36.54 -8.07
C GLN A 247 -10.81 -35.09 -8.32
N ARG A 248 -9.88 -34.14 -8.18
CA ARG A 248 -10.13 -32.70 -8.51
C ARG A 248 -10.42 -32.52 -10.00
N ARG A 249 -9.69 -33.22 -10.88
CA ARG A 249 -9.91 -33.18 -12.35
C ARG A 249 -11.27 -33.76 -12.74
N LEU A 250 -11.66 -34.87 -12.10
CA LEU A 250 -12.98 -35.47 -12.31
C LEU A 250 -14.13 -34.52 -11.90
N ALA A 251 -13.98 -33.79 -10.80
CA ALA A 251 -14.95 -32.79 -10.37
C ALA A 251 -14.93 -31.54 -11.29
N SER A 252 -13.87 -31.30 -12.06
CA SER A 252 -13.75 -30.18 -12.99
C SER A 252 -14.47 -30.46 -14.32
N SER A 253 -14.00 -31.43 -15.10
CA SER A 253 -14.65 -31.84 -16.35
C SER A 253 -14.26 -33.26 -16.75
N THR A 254 -15.17 -33.94 -17.44
CA THR A 254 -14.92 -35.27 -18.03
C THR A 254 -13.75 -35.24 -19.01
N TYR A 255 -13.64 -34.19 -19.80
CA TYR A 255 -12.56 -33.95 -20.76
C TYR A 255 -11.17 -33.92 -20.06
N ALA A 256 -11.02 -33.12 -18.98
CA ALA A 256 -9.77 -33.05 -18.23
C ALA A 256 -9.40 -34.41 -17.61
N MET A 257 -10.39 -35.15 -17.12
CA MET A 257 -10.16 -36.47 -16.57
C MET A 257 -9.70 -37.49 -17.63
N ARG A 258 -10.34 -37.51 -18.80
CA ARG A 258 -9.95 -38.36 -19.93
C ARG A 258 -8.49 -38.12 -20.30
N HIS A 259 -8.10 -36.87 -20.50
CA HIS A 259 -6.71 -36.53 -20.84
C HIS A 259 -5.71 -36.99 -19.78
N SER A 260 -6.03 -36.90 -18.51
CA SER A 260 -5.16 -37.40 -17.45
C SER A 260 -5.01 -38.91 -17.46
N LEU A 261 -6.10 -39.66 -17.67
CA LEU A 261 -6.09 -41.10 -17.76
C LEU A 261 -5.25 -41.59 -18.96
N GLU A 262 -5.45 -40.96 -20.12
CA GLU A 262 -4.68 -41.26 -21.34
C GLU A 262 -3.19 -40.98 -21.16
N ASN A 263 -2.86 -39.79 -20.60
CA ASN A 263 -1.47 -39.41 -20.40
C ASN A 263 -0.75 -40.36 -19.44
N ARG A 264 -1.40 -40.76 -18.32
CA ARG A 264 -0.84 -41.74 -17.41
C ARG A 264 -0.65 -43.09 -18.07
N ALA A 265 -1.65 -43.58 -18.80
CA ALA A 265 -1.54 -44.87 -19.52
C ALA A 265 -0.34 -44.86 -20.48
N LYS A 266 -0.20 -43.79 -21.29
CA LYS A 266 0.93 -43.61 -22.23
C LYS A 266 2.29 -43.61 -21.52
N ARG A 267 2.38 -42.95 -20.34
CA ARG A 267 3.62 -42.87 -19.56
C ARG A 267 3.99 -44.19 -18.88
N LEU A 268 3.02 -44.90 -18.34
CA LEU A 268 3.23 -46.25 -17.81
C LEU A 268 3.66 -47.24 -18.91
N GLU A 269 3.11 -47.10 -20.12
CA GLU A 269 3.56 -47.89 -21.27
C GLU A 269 5.02 -47.61 -21.68
N ALA A 270 5.36 -46.29 -21.73
CA ALA A 270 6.73 -45.91 -21.99
C ALA A 270 7.69 -46.40 -20.89
N GLY A 271 7.21 -46.41 -19.65
CA GLY A 271 7.92 -46.93 -18.49
C GLY A 271 8.12 -48.45 -18.51
N LEU A 272 7.16 -49.22 -19.02
CA LEU A 272 7.31 -50.67 -19.19
C LEU A 272 8.52 -51.04 -20.06
N LYS A 273 8.86 -50.23 -21.05
CA LYS A 273 10.02 -50.41 -21.94
C LYS A 273 11.34 -50.06 -21.22
N LYS A 274 11.32 -49.35 -20.10
CA LYS A 274 12.45 -48.89 -19.30
C LYS A 274 12.35 -49.26 -17.81
N ALA A 275 11.68 -50.36 -17.50
CA ALA A 275 11.29 -50.79 -16.17
C ALA A 275 12.43 -50.81 -15.12
N GLN A 276 13.68 -51.00 -15.53
CA GLN A 276 14.84 -50.94 -14.63
C GLN A 276 15.31 -49.53 -14.26
N GLU A 277 14.99 -48.53 -15.06
CA GLU A 277 15.34 -47.12 -14.79
C GLU A 277 14.33 -46.45 -13.85
N LEU A 278 13.03 -46.69 -14.04
CA LEU A 278 11.95 -46.13 -13.23
C LEU A 278 11.98 -46.57 -11.75
N THR A 279 12.44 -47.78 -11.49
CA THR A 279 12.60 -48.33 -10.12
C THR A 279 13.75 -47.64 -9.34
N ARG A 280 14.61 -46.88 -10.00
CA ARG A 280 15.76 -46.20 -9.38
C ARG A 280 15.58 -44.69 -9.24
N MET A 281 14.59 -44.08 -9.86
CA MET A 281 14.36 -42.64 -9.72
C MET A 281 13.72 -42.33 -8.36
N ALA A 282 14.32 -41.44 -7.61
CA ALA A 282 13.68 -40.85 -6.44
C ALA A 282 12.61 -39.84 -6.90
N PRO A 283 11.39 -39.87 -6.34
CA PRO A 283 10.39 -38.86 -6.64
C PRO A 283 10.84 -37.46 -6.17
N PRO A 284 10.45 -36.41 -6.88
CA PRO A 284 10.72 -35.06 -6.42
C PRO A 284 9.98 -34.79 -5.10
N GLU A 285 10.42 -33.72 -4.42
CA GLU A 285 9.72 -33.23 -3.23
C GLU A 285 8.28 -32.86 -3.59
N ILE A 286 7.33 -33.32 -2.80
CA ILE A 286 5.91 -33.05 -3.04
C ILE A 286 5.63 -31.66 -2.52
N PRO A 287 5.20 -30.73 -3.36
CA PRO A 287 4.86 -29.38 -2.91
C PRO A 287 3.61 -29.41 -2.02
N ASP A 288 3.52 -28.44 -1.13
CA ASP A 288 2.30 -28.20 -0.40
C ASP A 288 1.16 -27.82 -1.37
N LEU A 289 -0.10 -28.07 -0.99
CA LEU A 289 -1.26 -27.74 -1.83
C LEU A 289 -1.28 -26.28 -2.26
N GLU A 290 -0.92 -25.38 -1.36
CA GLU A 290 -0.83 -23.95 -1.64
C GLU A 290 0.28 -23.65 -2.66
N ASP A 291 1.43 -24.28 -2.55
CA ASP A 291 2.52 -24.13 -3.51
C ASP A 291 2.11 -24.66 -4.89
N LEU A 292 1.38 -25.78 -4.93
CA LEU A 292 0.86 -26.35 -6.17
C LEU A 292 -0.18 -25.46 -6.85
N GLU A 293 -1.11 -24.90 -6.08
CA GLU A 293 -2.14 -24.00 -6.59
C GLU A 293 -1.55 -22.69 -7.12
N GLU A 294 -0.36 -22.31 -6.66
CA GLU A 294 0.34 -21.08 -7.04
C GLU A 294 1.38 -21.29 -8.15
N MET A 295 1.70 -22.53 -8.48
CA MET A 295 2.59 -22.83 -9.61
C MET A 295 1.97 -22.35 -10.92
N GLU A 296 2.82 -21.87 -11.84
CA GLU A 296 2.38 -21.60 -13.21
C GLU A 296 1.87 -22.91 -13.84
N ASP A 297 0.84 -22.83 -14.67
CA ASP A 297 0.23 -24.02 -15.31
C ASP A 297 1.29 -24.93 -15.96
N TYR A 298 2.34 -24.36 -16.57
CA TYR A 298 3.44 -25.10 -17.16
C TYR A 298 4.29 -25.88 -16.13
N GLU A 299 4.59 -25.28 -14.98
CA GLU A 299 5.38 -25.93 -13.91
C GLU A 299 4.56 -27.06 -13.28
N ARG A 300 3.26 -26.83 -13.11
CA ARG A 300 2.30 -27.80 -12.61
C ARG A 300 2.15 -28.98 -13.56
N GLU A 301 1.95 -28.73 -14.86
CA GLU A 301 1.88 -29.75 -15.89
C GLU A 301 3.16 -30.61 -15.89
N LYS A 302 4.33 -30.00 -15.83
CA LYS A 302 5.61 -30.69 -15.79
C LYS A 302 5.79 -31.56 -14.53
N LEU A 303 5.31 -31.06 -13.37
CA LEU A 303 5.34 -31.79 -12.12
C LEU A 303 4.40 -33.00 -12.19
N GLU A 304 3.18 -32.80 -12.68
CA GLU A 304 2.20 -33.86 -12.91
C GLU A 304 2.76 -34.92 -13.88
N GLU A 305 3.46 -34.50 -14.94
CA GLU A 305 4.15 -35.38 -15.87
C GLU A 305 5.14 -36.31 -15.19
N ILE A 306 5.89 -35.81 -14.24
CA ILE A 306 6.85 -36.62 -13.48
C ILE A 306 6.10 -37.62 -12.58
N PHE A 307 5.05 -37.14 -11.88
CA PHE A 307 4.30 -38.00 -10.97
C PHE A 307 3.50 -39.12 -11.68
N ASP A 308 2.97 -38.86 -12.86
CA ASP A 308 2.25 -39.83 -13.67
C ASP A 308 3.12 -41.07 -14.04
N ALA A 309 4.44 -40.92 -14.02
CA ALA A 309 5.35 -42.05 -14.29
C ALA A 309 5.52 -43.00 -13.08
N PHE A 310 5.08 -42.58 -11.88
CA PHE A 310 5.21 -43.44 -10.69
C PHE A 310 4.01 -44.38 -10.52
N THR A 311 4.29 -45.60 -10.19
CA THR A 311 3.29 -46.66 -9.87
C THR A 311 3.73 -47.44 -8.64
N LEU A 312 2.76 -48.02 -7.94
CA LEU A 312 2.94 -48.90 -6.81
C LEU A 312 2.93 -50.39 -7.25
N ALA A 313 2.80 -50.64 -8.54
CA ALA A 313 2.85 -52.01 -9.09
C ALA A 313 4.26 -52.62 -8.89
N SER A 314 4.30 -53.83 -8.41
CA SER A 314 5.53 -54.51 -8.06
C SER A 314 6.13 -55.31 -9.24
N ASN A 315 5.35 -55.56 -10.29
CA ASN A 315 5.77 -56.30 -11.47
C ASN A 315 5.11 -55.76 -12.77
N ALA A 316 5.61 -56.22 -13.92
CA ALA A 316 5.16 -55.78 -15.24
C ALA A 316 3.70 -56.21 -15.55
N GLU A 317 3.19 -57.24 -14.93
CA GLU A 317 1.82 -57.72 -15.15
C GLU A 317 0.82 -56.76 -14.47
N GLN A 318 1.08 -56.36 -13.22
CA GLN A 318 0.28 -55.37 -12.52
C GLN A 318 0.30 -53.96 -13.21
N ILE A 319 1.42 -53.59 -13.83
CA ILE A 319 1.49 -52.37 -14.63
C ILE A 319 0.59 -52.47 -15.87
N ARG A 320 0.56 -53.63 -16.54
CA ARG A 320 -0.34 -53.84 -17.68
C ARG A 320 -1.82 -53.79 -17.28
N GLU A 321 -2.15 -54.43 -16.16
CA GLU A 321 -3.53 -54.37 -15.61
C GLU A 321 -3.93 -52.94 -15.31
N GLU A 322 -3.04 -52.12 -14.71
CA GLU A 322 -3.30 -50.70 -14.45
C GLU A 322 -3.49 -49.92 -15.77
N ILE A 323 -2.69 -50.17 -16.80
CA ILE A 323 -2.82 -49.54 -18.11
C ILE A 323 -4.16 -49.90 -18.78
N GLU A 324 -4.59 -51.15 -18.72
CA GLU A 324 -5.87 -51.57 -19.27
C GLU A 324 -7.04 -50.90 -18.56
N GLU A 325 -6.99 -50.83 -17.24
CA GLU A 325 -8.00 -50.12 -16.45
C GLU A 325 -8.06 -48.60 -16.78
N LEU A 326 -6.91 -47.93 -16.90
CA LEU A 326 -6.82 -46.54 -17.29
C LEU A 326 -7.40 -46.29 -18.69
N ARG A 327 -7.15 -47.17 -19.65
CA ARG A 327 -7.70 -47.12 -21.01
C ARG A 327 -9.21 -47.31 -21.00
N ARG A 328 -9.70 -48.28 -20.24
CA ARG A 328 -11.14 -48.53 -20.08
C ARG A 328 -11.86 -47.28 -19.52
N LEU A 329 -11.30 -46.66 -18.48
CA LEU A 329 -11.85 -45.44 -17.91
C LEU A 329 -11.79 -44.26 -18.88
N ALA A 330 -10.73 -44.15 -19.69
CA ALA A 330 -10.61 -43.14 -20.72
C ALA A 330 -11.66 -43.29 -21.84
N GLU A 331 -11.90 -44.54 -22.28
CA GLU A 331 -12.98 -44.84 -23.27
C GLU A 331 -14.36 -44.51 -22.70
N GLN A 332 -14.64 -44.82 -21.45
CA GLN A 332 -15.87 -44.41 -20.77
C GLN A 332 -16.02 -42.87 -20.75
N ALA A 333 -14.96 -42.12 -20.40
CA ALA A 333 -14.97 -40.68 -20.40
C ALA A 333 -15.23 -40.13 -21.80
N GLN A 334 -14.61 -40.67 -22.83
CA GLN A 334 -14.85 -40.28 -24.22
C GLN A 334 -16.32 -40.50 -24.63
N THR A 335 -16.93 -41.62 -24.22
CA THR A 335 -18.34 -41.93 -24.52
C THR A 335 -19.26 -40.88 -23.87
N VAL A 336 -18.98 -40.46 -22.65
CA VAL A 336 -19.75 -39.39 -21.95
C VAL A 336 -19.60 -38.07 -22.69
N GLU A 337 -18.42 -37.68 -23.12
CA GLU A 337 -18.18 -36.46 -23.90
C GLU A 337 -18.93 -36.48 -25.23
N GLU A 338 -18.83 -37.58 -26.02
CA GLU A 338 -19.46 -37.70 -27.33
C GLU A 338 -20.98 -37.75 -27.25
N SER A 339 -21.53 -38.25 -26.14
CA SER A 339 -22.99 -38.25 -25.92
C SER A 339 -23.57 -36.88 -25.59
N GLY A 340 -22.74 -35.91 -25.26
CA GLY A 340 -23.16 -34.59 -24.78
C GLY A 340 -23.93 -34.61 -23.45
N ALA A 341 -23.74 -35.65 -22.66
CA ALA A 341 -24.47 -35.91 -21.40
C ALA A 341 -23.79 -35.31 -20.19
N GLU A 342 -22.86 -34.36 -20.35
CA GLU A 342 -22.22 -33.66 -19.23
C GLU A 342 -23.19 -32.65 -18.61
N GLU A 343 -23.72 -32.97 -17.42
CA GLU A 343 -24.74 -32.18 -16.75
C GLU A 343 -24.24 -30.76 -16.36
N LYS A 344 -23.00 -30.70 -15.91
CA LYS A 344 -22.38 -29.42 -15.53
C LYS A 344 -22.32 -28.43 -16.70
N LEU A 345 -21.99 -28.89 -17.90
CA LEU A 345 -21.99 -28.09 -19.11
C LEU A 345 -23.40 -27.67 -19.54
N SER A 346 -24.37 -28.58 -19.40
CA SER A 346 -25.79 -28.31 -19.64
C SER A 346 -26.33 -27.23 -18.72
N GLN A 347 -26.00 -27.29 -17.42
CA GLN A 347 -26.35 -26.28 -16.44
C GLN A 347 -25.69 -24.91 -16.73
N LEU A 348 -24.44 -24.91 -17.20
CA LEU A 348 -23.79 -23.67 -17.65
C LEU A 348 -24.59 -23.04 -18.80
N LYS A 349 -24.99 -23.82 -19.80
CA LYS A 349 -25.77 -23.32 -20.94
C LYS A 349 -27.13 -22.75 -20.52
N ASN A 350 -27.83 -23.48 -19.64
CA ASN A 350 -29.11 -23.06 -19.10
C ASN A 350 -28.99 -21.73 -18.33
N LEU A 351 -27.98 -21.60 -17.49
CA LEU A 351 -27.73 -20.39 -16.73
C LEU A 351 -27.38 -19.19 -17.63
N LEU A 352 -26.61 -19.43 -18.71
CA LEU A 352 -26.32 -18.38 -19.70
C LEU A 352 -27.60 -17.91 -20.41
N GLN A 353 -28.53 -18.82 -20.73
CA GLN A 353 -29.84 -18.49 -21.27
C GLN A 353 -30.72 -17.73 -20.27
N GLU A 354 -30.82 -18.23 -19.03
CA GLU A 354 -31.62 -17.60 -17.97
C GLU A 354 -31.17 -16.16 -17.67
N LYS A 355 -29.86 -15.93 -17.68
CA LYS A 355 -29.30 -14.60 -17.42
C LYS A 355 -29.22 -13.72 -18.67
N GLY A 356 -29.71 -14.19 -19.81
CA GLY A 356 -29.84 -13.39 -21.05
C GLY A 356 -28.54 -13.13 -21.81
N PHE A 357 -27.47 -13.90 -21.57
CA PHE A 357 -26.18 -13.66 -22.25
C PHE A 357 -26.23 -13.84 -23.77
N PHE A 358 -27.17 -14.65 -24.29
CA PHE A 358 -27.36 -14.82 -25.72
C PHE A 358 -28.00 -13.59 -26.39
N ASP A 359 -28.84 -12.86 -25.64
CA ASP A 359 -29.57 -11.70 -26.14
C ASP A 359 -28.84 -10.38 -25.89
N HIS A 360 -27.91 -10.35 -24.93
CA HIS A 360 -27.21 -9.18 -24.44
C HIS A 360 -25.68 -9.30 -24.60
N PRO A 361 -25.13 -9.07 -25.81
CA PRO A 361 -23.69 -9.21 -26.08
C PRO A 361 -22.83 -8.16 -25.34
N GLU A 362 -23.43 -7.09 -24.82
CA GLU A 362 -22.75 -6.09 -23.98
C GLU A 362 -22.51 -6.58 -22.55
N GLN A 363 -23.21 -7.62 -22.11
CA GLN A 363 -23.07 -8.18 -20.79
C GLN A 363 -21.82 -9.07 -20.71
N ARG A 364 -20.92 -8.76 -19.77
CA ARG A 364 -19.66 -9.48 -19.62
C ARG A 364 -19.76 -10.56 -18.55
N LEU A 365 -19.08 -11.68 -18.79
CA LEU A 365 -19.00 -12.80 -17.86
C LEU A 365 -17.54 -13.24 -17.66
N LEU A 366 -17.16 -13.47 -16.42
CA LEU A 366 -15.91 -14.09 -16.04
C LEU A 366 -16.16 -15.51 -15.54
N ILE A 367 -15.53 -16.50 -16.15
CA ILE A 367 -15.60 -17.89 -15.73
C ILE A 367 -14.23 -18.32 -15.21
N PHE A 368 -14.19 -18.86 -13.99
CA PHE A 368 -12.99 -19.48 -13.43
C PHE A 368 -13.07 -21.00 -13.48
N THR A 369 -11.97 -21.60 -13.86
CA THR A 369 -11.72 -23.06 -13.77
C THR A 369 -10.32 -23.31 -13.22
N GLU A 370 -10.11 -24.46 -12.61
CA GLU A 370 -8.83 -24.81 -12.00
C GLU A 370 -7.82 -25.31 -13.06
N PHE A 371 -8.29 -26.04 -14.08
CA PHE A 371 -7.44 -26.74 -15.03
C PHE A 371 -7.49 -26.11 -16.42
N LYS A 372 -6.32 -26.04 -17.06
CA LYS A 372 -6.19 -25.56 -18.43
C LYS A 372 -6.96 -26.43 -19.44
N ASP A 373 -6.96 -27.76 -19.25
CA ASP A 373 -7.73 -28.66 -20.12
C ASP A 373 -9.22 -28.33 -20.10
N THR A 374 -9.79 -28.08 -18.91
CA THR A 374 -11.19 -27.62 -18.76
C THR A 374 -11.40 -26.22 -19.38
N LEU A 375 -10.42 -25.30 -19.27
CA LEU A 375 -10.49 -23.99 -19.92
C LEU A 375 -10.57 -24.13 -21.44
N ASP A 376 -9.70 -24.96 -22.03
CA ASP A 376 -9.67 -25.18 -23.49
C ASP A 376 -10.97 -25.84 -23.97
N TYR A 377 -11.51 -26.79 -23.20
CA TYR A 377 -12.81 -27.40 -23.44
C TYR A 377 -13.96 -26.38 -23.43
N LEU A 378 -14.07 -25.61 -22.36
CA LEU A 378 -15.08 -24.56 -22.23
C LEU A 378 -15.00 -23.51 -23.35
N LYS A 379 -13.78 -23.13 -23.72
CA LYS A 379 -13.55 -22.22 -24.84
C LYS A 379 -14.13 -22.75 -26.14
N GLY A 380 -13.96 -24.05 -26.43
CA GLY A 380 -14.58 -24.72 -27.59
C GLY A 380 -16.10 -24.63 -27.53
N CYS A 381 -16.69 -25.15 -26.46
CA CYS A 381 -18.15 -25.19 -26.28
C CYS A 381 -18.82 -23.80 -26.37
N LEU A 382 -18.24 -22.82 -25.70
CA LEU A 382 -18.77 -21.45 -25.70
C LEU A 382 -18.67 -20.78 -27.09
N LYS A 383 -17.62 -21.07 -27.87
CA LYS A 383 -17.49 -20.59 -29.24
C LYS A 383 -18.52 -21.26 -30.16
N ASP A 384 -18.74 -22.55 -30.00
CA ASP A 384 -19.74 -23.31 -30.75
C ASP A 384 -21.18 -22.80 -30.46
N TRP A 385 -21.40 -22.25 -29.26
CA TRP A 385 -22.66 -21.59 -28.91
C TRP A 385 -22.74 -20.14 -29.43
N GLY A 386 -21.72 -19.62 -30.10
CA GLY A 386 -21.72 -18.32 -30.75
C GLY A 386 -21.17 -17.15 -29.93
N PHE A 387 -20.57 -17.40 -28.75
CA PHE A 387 -19.99 -16.35 -27.92
C PHE A 387 -18.60 -15.90 -28.40
N LYS A 388 -18.29 -14.65 -28.16
CA LYS A 388 -16.91 -14.12 -28.29
C LYS A 388 -16.14 -14.43 -27.00
N VAL A 389 -15.23 -15.40 -27.07
CA VAL A 389 -14.55 -15.97 -25.93
C VAL A 389 -13.07 -15.61 -25.91
N GLY A 390 -12.61 -15.03 -24.84
CA GLY A 390 -11.19 -14.86 -24.49
C GLY A 390 -10.75 -15.85 -23.43
N CYS A 391 -9.46 -16.17 -23.41
CA CYS A 391 -8.88 -17.05 -22.39
C CYS A 391 -7.62 -16.47 -21.79
N ILE A 392 -7.44 -16.63 -20.49
CA ILE A 392 -6.20 -16.27 -19.77
C ILE A 392 -5.78 -17.47 -18.91
N HIS A 393 -4.56 -17.99 -19.16
CA HIS A 393 -3.99 -19.11 -18.42
C HIS A 393 -2.49 -18.90 -18.12
N GLY A 394 -1.94 -19.67 -17.20
CA GLY A 394 -0.60 -19.48 -16.65
C GLY A 394 0.52 -19.52 -17.69
N SER A 395 0.37 -20.32 -18.75
CA SER A 395 1.38 -20.44 -19.81
C SER A 395 1.45 -19.24 -20.76
N MET A 396 0.50 -18.28 -20.69
CA MET A 396 0.50 -17.07 -21.53
C MET A 396 1.53 -16.05 -21.03
N LYS A 397 2.24 -15.42 -21.98
CA LYS A 397 3.15 -14.31 -21.68
C LYS A 397 2.36 -13.10 -21.17
N PRO A 398 2.90 -12.33 -20.22
CA PRO A 398 2.29 -11.06 -19.82
C PRO A 398 2.10 -10.08 -20.99
N GLY A 399 3.14 -9.86 -21.80
CA GLY A 399 3.16 -9.05 -23.02
C GLY A 399 2.78 -7.59 -22.85
N SER A 400 2.28 -6.99 -23.93
CA SER A 400 1.72 -5.62 -23.94
C SER A 400 0.24 -5.63 -24.35
N ARG A 401 -0.43 -4.47 -24.25
CA ARG A 401 -1.85 -4.33 -24.65
C ARG A 401 -2.05 -4.42 -26.16
N GLU A 402 -0.99 -4.21 -26.93
CA GLU A 402 -0.97 -4.25 -28.41
C GLU A 402 -0.51 -5.60 -28.96
N GLU A 403 0.13 -6.44 -28.13
CA GLU A 403 0.70 -7.72 -28.56
C GLU A 403 -0.34 -8.84 -28.48
N GLU A 404 -0.82 -9.28 -29.63
CA GLU A 404 -1.82 -10.34 -29.74
C GLU A 404 -1.39 -11.64 -29.07
N GLY A 405 -2.31 -12.31 -28.39
CA GLY A 405 -2.05 -13.58 -27.71
C GLY A 405 -1.39 -13.43 -26.33
N THR A 406 -1.23 -12.23 -25.82
CA THR A 406 -0.70 -11.98 -24.45
C THR A 406 -1.84 -11.75 -23.45
N ARG A 407 -1.53 -11.89 -22.15
CA ARG A 407 -2.52 -11.67 -21.07
C ARG A 407 -3.10 -10.26 -21.11
N LEU A 408 -2.24 -9.24 -21.27
CA LEU A 408 -2.66 -7.84 -21.28
C LEU A 408 -3.52 -7.48 -22.50
N TYR A 409 -3.25 -8.09 -23.64
CA TYR A 409 -4.06 -7.92 -24.84
C TYR A 409 -5.49 -8.46 -24.63
N VAL A 410 -5.61 -9.68 -24.08
CA VAL A 410 -6.92 -10.29 -23.81
C VAL A 410 -7.66 -9.52 -22.71
N GLU A 411 -6.96 -9.05 -21.66
CA GLU A 411 -7.53 -8.18 -20.62
C GLU A 411 -8.11 -6.90 -21.24
N GLN A 412 -7.38 -6.29 -22.17
CA GLN A 412 -7.84 -5.06 -22.85
C GLN A 412 -9.06 -5.32 -23.72
N GLN A 413 -9.05 -6.37 -24.56
CA GLN A 413 -10.20 -6.76 -25.37
C GLN A 413 -11.46 -7.01 -24.51
N PHE A 414 -11.30 -7.61 -23.33
CA PHE A 414 -12.43 -7.82 -22.43
C PHE A 414 -12.93 -6.49 -21.83
N LYS A 415 -12.04 -5.54 -21.55
CA LYS A 415 -12.42 -4.19 -21.11
C LYS A 415 -13.10 -3.37 -22.20
N ASP A 416 -12.70 -3.56 -23.44
CA ASP A 416 -13.25 -2.85 -24.61
C ASP A 416 -14.53 -3.50 -25.15
N ASN A 417 -14.95 -4.62 -24.56
CA ASN A 417 -16.13 -5.42 -24.96
C ASN A 417 -15.99 -6.13 -26.31
N ASP A 418 -14.77 -6.36 -26.77
CA ASP A 418 -14.52 -7.21 -27.95
C ASP A 418 -14.69 -8.69 -27.60
N ILE A 419 -14.54 -9.03 -26.32
CA ILE A 419 -14.76 -10.35 -25.72
C ILE A 419 -15.92 -10.21 -24.73
N GLN A 420 -16.93 -11.09 -24.85
CA GLN A 420 -18.07 -11.15 -23.96
C GLN A 420 -17.80 -12.07 -22.77
N ILE A 421 -17.23 -13.24 -23.01
CA ILE A 421 -16.93 -14.22 -21.96
C ILE A 421 -15.42 -14.41 -21.84
N LEU A 422 -14.89 -14.22 -20.65
CA LEU A 422 -13.50 -14.48 -20.33
C LEU A 422 -13.41 -15.73 -19.46
N VAL A 423 -12.69 -16.76 -19.93
CA VAL A 423 -12.39 -17.96 -19.15
C VAL A 423 -10.96 -17.87 -18.63
N ALA A 424 -10.75 -18.06 -17.34
CA ALA A 424 -9.45 -17.89 -16.71
C ALA A 424 -9.11 -19.04 -15.77
N THR A 425 -7.82 -19.44 -15.75
CA THR A 425 -7.27 -20.29 -14.69
C THR A 425 -6.84 -19.44 -13.48
N GLU A 426 -6.63 -20.07 -12.34
CA GLU A 426 -6.23 -19.41 -11.09
C GLU A 426 -4.92 -18.63 -11.25
N ALA A 427 -3.88 -19.30 -11.72
CA ALA A 427 -2.54 -18.72 -11.90
C ALA A 427 -2.52 -17.50 -12.82
N ALA A 428 -3.42 -17.47 -13.79
CA ALA A 428 -3.55 -16.36 -14.74
C ALA A 428 -4.47 -15.26 -14.25
N GLY A 429 -5.46 -15.61 -13.42
CA GLY A 429 -6.39 -14.67 -12.81
C GLY A 429 -5.71 -13.74 -11.79
N GLU A 430 -4.56 -14.09 -11.24
CA GLU A 430 -3.83 -13.26 -10.31
C GLU A 430 -3.28 -11.99 -10.99
N GLY A 431 -3.45 -10.86 -10.31
CA GLY A 431 -2.94 -9.59 -10.79
C GLY A 431 -3.78 -8.83 -11.81
N ILE A 432 -4.87 -9.41 -12.34
CA ILE A 432 -5.74 -8.76 -13.34
C ILE A 432 -6.83 -7.94 -12.64
N ASN A 433 -7.17 -6.81 -13.24
CA ASN A 433 -8.29 -5.97 -12.80
C ASN A 433 -9.46 -6.07 -13.80
N LEU A 434 -10.51 -6.78 -13.40
CA LEU A 434 -11.69 -7.07 -14.22
C LEU A 434 -12.96 -6.43 -13.67
N GLN A 435 -12.85 -5.27 -13.00
CA GLN A 435 -14.01 -4.53 -12.46
C GLN A 435 -15.00 -4.03 -13.53
N CYS A 436 -14.67 -4.15 -14.80
CA CYS A 436 -15.61 -3.93 -15.90
C CYS A 436 -16.70 -5.01 -15.97
N CYS A 437 -16.53 -6.12 -15.24
CA CYS A 437 -17.46 -7.23 -15.12
C CYS A 437 -17.98 -7.31 -13.67
N HIS A 438 -19.25 -7.64 -13.49
CA HIS A 438 -19.86 -7.85 -12.16
C HIS A 438 -20.46 -9.24 -11.98
N ILE A 439 -20.33 -10.12 -12.99
CA ILE A 439 -20.86 -11.49 -12.96
C ILE A 439 -19.69 -12.47 -13.08
N LEU A 440 -19.62 -13.40 -12.13
CA LEU A 440 -18.55 -14.38 -12.01
C LEU A 440 -19.14 -15.78 -11.86
N PHE A 441 -18.68 -16.73 -12.67
CA PHE A 441 -19.00 -18.13 -12.54
C PHE A 441 -17.77 -18.91 -12.07
N ASN A 442 -17.89 -19.59 -10.94
CA ASN A 442 -16.92 -20.59 -10.50
C ASN A 442 -17.35 -21.93 -11.09
N TYR A 443 -16.85 -22.26 -12.28
CA TYR A 443 -17.11 -23.57 -12.90
C TYR A 443 -16.58 -24.70 -12.02
N ASP A 444 -15.37 -24.50 -11.45
CA ASP A 444 -14.81 -25.32 -10.39
C ASP A 444 -14.66 -24.51 -9.13
N ILE A 445 -15.04 -25.08 -8.01
CA ILE A 445 -14.85 -24.48 -6.69
C ILE A 445 -13.48 -24.94 -6.16
N PRO A 446 -12.56 -24.01 -5.87
CA PRO A 446 -11.28 -24.38 -5.28
C PRO A 446 -11.48 -24.91 -3.86
N TRP A 447 -10.69 -25.90 -3.49
CA TRP A 447 -10.71 -26.48 -2.14
C TRP A 447 -10.15 -25.52 -1.09
N ASN A 448 -9.35 -24.58 -1.52
CA ASN A 448 -8.88 -23.50 -0.68
C ASN A 448 -9.87 -22.32 -0.69
N PRO A 449 -10.60 -22.07 0.40
CA PRO A 449 -11.61 -21.01 0.45
C PRO A 449 -11.03 -19.61 0.20
N ASN A 450 -9.77 -19.37 0.51
CA ASN A 450 -9.09 -18.11 0.22
C ASN A 450 -9.06 -17.80 -1.29
N ARG A 451 -9.03 -18.83 -2.13
CA ARG A 451 -9.08 -18.69 -3.58
C ARG A 451 -10.42 -18.17 -4.07
N LEU A 452 -11.52 -18.59 -3.46
CA LEU A 452 -12.84 -18.01 -3.76
C LEU A 452 -12.85 -16.49 -3.52
N GLU A 453 -12.30 -16.06 -2.40
CA GLU A 453 -12.20 -14.62 -2.13
C GLU A 453 -11.27 -13.91 -3.12
N GLN A 454 -10.14 -14.50 -3.46
CA GLN A 454 -9.24 -13.96 -4.48
C GLN A 454 -9.92 -13.84 -5.86
N ARG A 455 -10.70 -14.86 -6.28
CA ARG A 455 -11.51 -14.82 -7.51
C ARG A 455 -12.56 -13.71 -7.47
N MET A 456 -13.34 -13.65 -6.41
CA MET A 456 -14.32 -12.56 -6.20
C MET A 456 -13.65 -11.19 -6.19
N GLY A 457 -12.46 -11.10 -5.62
CA GLY A 457 -11.64 -9.88 -5.60
C GLY A 457 -11.20 -9.39 -6.98
N ARG A 458 -11.39 -10.15 -8.07
CA ARG A 458 -11.10 -9.70 -9.44
C ARG A 458 -12.16 -8.75 -9.97
N ILE A 459 -13.42 -8.95 -9.59
CA ILE A 459 -14.58 -8.13 -9.98
C ILE A 459 -15.02 -7.17 -8.87
N HIS A 460 -14.92 -7.57 -7.61
CA HIS A 460 -15.29 -6.79 -6.45
C HIS A 460 -14.14 -5.90 -5.97
N ARG A 461 -14.00 -4.75 -6.63
CA ARG A 461 -12.94 -3.76 -6.38
C ARG A 461 -13.47 -2.35 -6.24
N TYR A 462 -12.62 -1.46 -5.79
CA TYR A 462 -12.91 -0.02 -5.77
C TYR A 462 -13.34 0.48 -7.16
N GLY A 463 -14.49 1.13 -7.22
CA GLY A 463 -15.05 1.66 -8.48
C GLY A 463 -15.98 0.68 -9.23
N GLN A 464 -16.32 -0.49 -8.65
CA GLN A 464 -17.38 -1.35 -9.19
C GLN A 464 -18.74 -0.70 -8.96
N PRO A 465 -19.52 -0.37 -10.04
CA PRO A 465 -20.81 0.30 -9.89
C PRO A 465 -21.97 -0.63 -9.54
N HIS A 466 -21.79 -1.95 -9.77
CA HIS A 466 -22.86 -2.95 -9.61
C HIS A 466 -22.55 -3.93 -8.50
N ASP A 467 -23.59 -4.48 -7.87
CA ASP A 467 -23.44 -5.63 -6.98
C ASP A 467 -22.89 -6.82 -7.75
N CYS A 468 -21.95 -7.54 -7.14
CA CYS A 468 -21.25 -8.64 -7.78
C CYS A 468 -22.04 -9.94 -7.61
N LEU A 469 -22.47 -10.54 -8.71
CA LEU A 469 -23.16 -11.83 -8.73
C LEU A 469 -22.15 -12.95 -8.92
N ILE A 470 -22.12 -13.90 -7.99
CA ILE A 470 -21.18 -15.02 -7.98
C ILE A 470 -21.95 -16.34 -8.02
N PHE A 471 -21.70 -17.15 -9.03
CA PHE A 471 -22.37 -18.43 -9.22
C PHE A 471 -21.38 -19.58 -9.03
N ASN A 472 -21.68 -20.48 -8.08
CA ASN A 472 -20.84 -21.61 -7.73
C ASN A 472 -21.49 -22.91 -8.20
N PHE A 473 -20.85 -23.67 -9.11
CA PHE A 473 -21.39 -24.92 -9.63
C PHE A 473 -21.06 -26.09 -8.69
N VAL A 474 -22.09 -26.81 -8.22
CA VAL A 474 -21.95 -27.90 -7.24
C VAL A 474 -22.72 -29.14 -7.69
N ALA A 475 -22.01 -30.23 -7.91
CA ALA A 475 -22.58 -31.55 -8.19
C ALA A 475 -22.98 -32.25 -6.86
N THR A 476 -24.22 -32.06 -6.41
CA THR A 476 -24.66 -32.39 -5.04
C THR A 476 -24.69 -33.88 -4.70
N ASN A 477 -24.66 -34.78 -5.70
CA ASN A 477 -24.59 -36.24 -5.50
C ASN A 477 -23.13 -36.80 -5.55
N THR A 478 -22.13 -35.93 -5.73
CA THR A 478 -20.73 -36.31 -5.56
C THR A 478 -20.26 -36.05 -4.13
N ILE A 479 -19.16 -36.70 -3.72
CA ILE A 479 -18.60 -36.52 -2.38
C ILE A 479 -18.05 -35.11 -2.20
N GLU A 480 -17.34 -34.60 -3.20
CA GLU A 480 -16.81 -33.25 -3.23
C GLU A 480 -17.94 -32.23 -3.18
N GLY A 481 -18.97 -32.44 -3.99
CA GLY A 481 -20.14 -31.57 -4.06
C GLY A 481 -20.90 -31.48 -2.74
N LYS A 482 -21.12 -32.61 -2.06
CA LYS A 482 -21.75 -32.63 -0.73
C LYS A 482 -20.97 -31.79 0.28
N ILE A 483 -19.66 -31.94 0.32
CA ILE A 483 -18.77 -31.20 1.21
C ILE A 483 -18.82 -29.70 0.90
N LEU A 484 -18.70 -29.33 -0.38
CA LEU A 484 -18.71 -27.94 -0.83
C LEU A 484 -20.07 -27.27 -0.61
N GLN A 485 -21.17 -27.99 -0.89
CA GLN A 485 -22.53 -27.51 -0.62
C GLN A 485 -22.70 -27.20 0.87
N ARG A 486 -22.33 -28.15 1.73
CA ARG A 486 -22.47 -27.99 3.17
C ARG A 486 -21.62 -26.83 3.71
N LEU A 487 -20.42 -26.66 3.15
CA LEU A 487 -19.52 -25.54 3.45
C LEU A 487 -20.16 -24.20 3.06
N LEU A 488 -20.67 -24.10 1.84
CA LEU A 488 -21.31 -22.86 1.34
C LEU A 488 -22.58 -22.52 2.13
N GLU A 489 -23.41 -23.52 2.46
CA GLU A 489 -24.60 -23.36 3.32
C GLU A 489 -24.20 -22.81 4.70
N LYS A 490 -23.15 -23.37 5.31
CA LYS A 490 -22.66 -22.93 6.62
C LYS A 490 -22.12 -21.50 6.59
N LEU A 491 -21.40 -21.14 5.55
CA LEU A 491 -20.94 -19.78 5.34
C LEU A 491 -22.09 -18.80 5.16
N GLN A 492 -23.15 -19.21 4.45
CA GLN A 492 -24.34 -18.42 4.28
C GLN A 492 -25.09 -18.22 5.62
N GLU A 493 -25.29 -19.30 6.40
CA GLU A 493 -25.89 -19.21 7.75
C GLU A 493 -25.13 -18.21 8.63
N ILE A 494 -23.80 -18.27 8.63
CA ILE A 494 -22.96 -17.38 9.43
C ILE A 494 -23.05 -15.94 8.92
N ARG A 495 -23.07 -15.72 7.60
CA ARG A 495 -23.25 -14.40 7.01
C ARG A 495 -24.56 -13.79 7.43
N ASP A 496 -25.65 -14.57 7.35
CA ASP A 496 -27.00 -14.09 7.67
C ASP A 496 -27.15 -13.83 9.18
N ALA A 497 -26.46 -14.60 10.02
CA ALA A 497 -26.44 -14.39 11.47
C ALA A 497 -25.62 -13.15 11.89
N LEU A 498 -24.61 -12.75 11.12
CA LEU A 498 -23.75 -11.62 11.42
C LEU A 498 -24.13 -10.33 10.66
N ASP A 499 -25.02 -10.43 9.66
CA ASP A 499 -25.36 -9.34 8.72
C ASP A 499 -24.12 -8.64 8.15
N ASP A 500 -23.09 -9.44 7.85
CA ASP A 500 -21.78 -8.92 7.47
C ASP A 500 -21.12 -9.78 6.37
N ASP A 501 -20.88 -9.21 5.19
CA ASP A 501 -20.15 -9.85 4.08
C ASP A 501 -18.67 -10.13 4.43
N ALA A 502 -18.18 -9.63 5.55
CA ALA A 502 -16.83 -9.88 6.05
C ALA A 502 -16.57 -11.37 6.39
N VAL A 503 -17.61 -12.19 6.48
CA VAL A 503 -17.52 -13.64 6.65
C VAL A 503 -16.64 -14.27 5.58
N PHE A 504 -16.74 -13.82 4.33
CA PHE A 504 -15.91 -14.34 3.24
C PHE A 504 -14.42 -14.02 3.40
N ASN A 505 -14.07 -12.95 4.12
CA ASN A 505 -12.67 -12.57 4.38
C ASN A 505 -12.01 -13.45 5.47
N VAL A 506 -12.78 -14.22 6.20
CA VAL A 506 -12.33 -15.01 7.37
C VAL A 506 -12.45 -16.52 7.12
N VAL A 507 -13.07 -16.93 6.01
CA VAL A 507 -13.35 -18.35 5.70
C VAL A 507 -12.07 -19.19 5.72
N GLY A 508 -10.99 -18.71 5.12
CA GLY A 508 -9.72 -19.42 5.09
C GLY A 508 -9.04 -19.53 6.45
N GLU A 509 -9.39 -18.64 7.39
CA GLU A 509 -8.91 -18.70 8.77
C GLU A 509 -9.65 -19.80 9.58
N VAL A 510 -10.92 -20.03 9.26
CA VAL A 510 -11.77 -21.03 9.93
C VAL A 510 -11.57 -22.41 9.36
N LEU A 511 -11.36 -22.52 8.06
CA LEU A 511 -11.19 -23.76 7.31
C LEU A 511 -9.89 -23.72 6.50
N PRO A 512 -8.77 -24.07 7.11
CA PRO A 512 -7.51 -24.19 6.37
C PRO A 512 -7.61 -25.27 5.28
N ALA A 513 -7.15 -24.96 4.07
CA ALA A 513 -7.14 -25.89 2.94
C ALA A 513 -6.48 -27.24 3.29
N ALA A 514 -5.37 -27.20 4.05
CA ALA A 514 -4.68 -28.38 4.53
C ALA A 514 -5.55 -29.29 5.41
N HIS A 515 -6.55 -28.75 6.12
CA HIS A 515 -7.48 -29.55 6.89
C HIS A 515 -8.46 -30.32 5.99
N ILE A 516 -9.04 -29.64 5.00
CA ILE A 516 -9.96 -30.24 4.02
C ILE A 516 -9.24 -31.35 3.26
N GLU A 517 -8.04 -31.08 2.77
CA GLU A 517 -7.21 -32.04 2.05
C GLU A 517 -6.90 -33.29 2.89
N ARG A 518 -6.51 -33.13 4.16
CA ARG A 518 -6.22 -34.23 5.07
C ARG A 518 -7.45 -35.13 5.27
N VAL A 519 -8.61 -34.55 5.50
CA VAL A 519 -9.87 -35.26 5.72
C VAL A 519 -10.25 -36.03 4.45
N LEU A 520 -10.14 -35.44 3.27
CA LEU A 520 -10.40 -36.12 2.01
C LEU A 520 -9.38 -37.25 1.73
N ARG A 521 -8.10 -37.02 2.01
CA ARG A 521 -7.07 -38.06 1.92
C ARG A 521 -7.35 -39.24 2.83
N ASP A 522 -7.78 -38.98 4.08
CA ASP A 522 -8.17 -40.04 5.02
C ASP A 522 -9.39 -40.81 4.51
N TYR A 523 -10.34 -40.13 3.87
CA TYR A 523 -11.50 -40.76 3.24
C TYR A 523 -11.09 -41.64 2.05
N TYR A 524 -10.32 -41.14 1.10
CA TYR A 524 -9.90 -41.90 -0.07
C TYR A 524 -8.94 -43.04 0.28
N SER A 525 -8.19 -42.92 1.37
CA SER A 525 -7.36 -44.06 1.87
C SER A 525 -8.14 -45.09 2.67
N GLY A 526 -9.46 -44.90 2.86
CA GLY A 526 -10.32 -45.84 3.60
C GLY A 526 -10.19 -45.76 5.13
N ARG A 527 -9.50 -44.76 5.65
CA ARG A 527 -9.36 -44.50 7.10
C ARG A 527 -10.58 -43.80 7.70
N LEU A 528 -11.38 -43.16 6.87
CA LEU A 528 -12.58 -42.43 7.27
C LEU A 528 -13.80 -42.89 6.48
N GLY A 529 -14.95 -43.04 7.16
CA GLY A 529 -16.22 -43.37 6.54
C GLY A 529 -16.95 -42.12 5.99
N GLU A 530 -17.89 -42.33 5.04
CA GLU A 530 -18.64 -41.21 4.45
C GLU A 530 -19.48 -40.46 5.50
N ALA A 531 -20.05 -41.16 6.46
CA ALA A 531 -20.86 -40.59 7.55
C ALA A 531 -20.01 -39.70 8.49
N ASP A 532 -18.74 -39.99 8.67
CA ASP A 532 -17.84 -39.25 9.56
C ASP A 532 -17.16 -38.03 8.85
N LEU A 533 -17.24 -37.98 7.53
CA LEU A 533 -16.57 -37.01 6.70
C LEU A 533 -17.09 -35.59 6.94
N GLU A 534 -18.41 -35.39 6.86
CA GLU A 534 -19.08 -34.13 7.07
C GLU A 534 -18.83 -33.60 8.47
N ASP A 535 -19.00 -34.46 9.48
CA ASP A 535 -18.77 -34.10 10.89
C ASP A 535 -17.34 -33.64 11.16
N ARG A 536 -16.35 -34.27 10.53
CA ARG A 536 -14.93 -33.95 10.74
C ARG A 536 -14.53 -32.63 10.11
N ILE A 537 -15.07 -32.31 8.94
CA ILE A 537 -14.82 -31.03 8.27
C ILE A 537 -15.51 -29.91 9.04
N LEU A 538 -16.75 -30.11 9.51
CA LEU A 538 -17.56 -29.08 10.16
C LEU A 538 -17.30 -28.92 11.65
N ARG A 539 -16.65 -29.88 12.33
CA ARG A 539 -16.34 -29.79 13.78
C ARG A 539 -15.55 -28.54 14.15
N ASN A 540 -14.75 -28.00 13.23
CA ASN A 540 -13.98 -26.78 13.42
C ASN A 540 -14.74 -25.51 13.03
N VAL A 541 -15.98 -25.65 12.47
CA VAL A 541 -16.85 -24.53 12.07
C VAL A 541 -17.97 -24.35 13.11
N ASP A 542 -17.60 -24.20 14.39
CA ASP A 542 -18.56 -23.80 15.42
C ASP A 542 -18.84 -22.31 15.32
N GLU A 543 -20.12 -21.92 15.34
CA GLU A 543 -20.58 -20.53 15.34
C GLU A 543 -19.90 -19.69 16.45
N LYS A 544 -19.64 -20.30 17.62
CA LYS A 544 -18.93 -19.63 18.73
C LYS A 544 -17.45 -19.40 18.41
N GLN A 545 -16.79 -20.39 17.82
CA GLN A 545 -15.40 -20.24 17.36
C GLN A 545 -15.32 -19.26 16.18
N PHE A 546 -16.24 -19.35 15.24
CA PHE A 546 -16.33 -18.41 14.13
C PHE A 546 -16.61 -16.99 14.62
N ARG A 547 -17.57 -16.79 15.53
CA ARG A 547 -17.79 -15.49 16.20
C ARG A 547 -16.55 -15.02 16.96
N ALA A 548 -15.87 -15.90 17.66
CA ALA A 548 -14.63 -15.56 18.35
C ALA A 548 -13.53 -15.19 17.36
N ILE A 549 -13.38 -15.92 16.24
CA ILE A 549 -12.41 -15.60 15.18
C ILE A 549 -12.83 -14.34 14.44
N CYS A 550 -14.11 -14.18 14.09
CA CYS A 550 -14.63 -12.94 13.50
C CYS A 550 -14.50 -11.77 14.46
N GLN A 551 -14.80 -11.94 15.73
CA GLN A 551 -14.60 -10.91 16.76
C GLN A 551 -13.11 -10.64 16.97
N THR A 552 -12.28 -11.65 16.99
CA THR A 552 -10.82 -11.51 17.13
C THR A 552 -10.19 -10.98 15.85
N ALA A 553 -10.58 -11.47 14.70
CA ALA A 553 -10.08 -11.03 13.39
C ALA A 553 -10.69 -9.68 12.94
N LEU A 554 -11.97 -9.43 13.20
CA LEU A 554 -12.66 -8.19 12.86
C LEU A 554 -12.55 -7.12 13.95
N GLU A 555 -12.64 -7.51 15.22
CA GLU A 555 -12.67 -6.57 16.35
C GLU A 555 -11.32 -6.34 16.97
N GLY A 556 -10.39 -7.30 16.89
CA GLY A 556 -9.07 -7.16 17.51
C GLY A 556 -8.24 -6.03 16.93
N LEU A 557 -8.37 -5.74 15.63
CA LEU A 557 -7.45 -4.86 14.92
C LEU A 557 -8.10 -3.92 13.91
N ALA A 558 -9.41 -4.05 13.62
CA ALA A 558 -10.13 -3.16 12.73
C ALA A 558 -11.04 -2.21 13.50
N SER A 559 -10.81 -0.91 13.42
CA SER A 559 -11.73 0.09 13.94
C SER A 559 -13.02 0.09 13.11
N LYS A 560 -14.11 -0.49 13.63
CA LYS A 560 -15.43 -0.43 13.02
C LYS A 560 -16.08 0.96 13.08
N LYS A 561 -15.68 1.81 14.03
CA LYS A 561 -16.17 3.18 14.16
C LYS A 561 -15.14 4.14 13.55
N LEU A 562 -15.43 4.59 12.36
CA LEU A 562 -14.74 5.74 11.77
C LEU A 562 -15.18 6.98 12.55
N ASN A 563 -14.24 7.63 13.22
CA ASN A 563 -14.49 8.99 13.72
C ASN A 563 -14.38 9.92 12.51
N LEU A 564 -15.52 10.30 11.98
CA LEU A 564 -15.64 11.11 10.76
C LEU A 564 -15.04 12.49 10.97
N ASP A 565 -15.23 13.11 12.14
CA ASP A 565 -14.68 14.41 12.46
C ASP A 565 -13.15 14.40 12.43
N MET A 566 -12.53 13.38 13.03
CA MET A 566 -11.07 13.23 13.01
C MET A 566 -10.51 12.98 11.59
N LEU A 567 -11.25 12.27 10.71
CA LEU A 567 -10.86 12.08 9.31
C LEU A 567 -10.93 13.39 8.54
N ILE A 568 -11.97 14.18 8.74
CA ILE A 568 -12.16 15.50 8.12
C ILE A 568 -11.03 16.45 8.55
N GLU A 569 -10.72 16.51 9.85
CA GLU A 569 -9.60 17.30 10.36
C GLU A 569 -8.24 16.86 9.79
N ARG A 570 -7.98 15.55 9.75
CA ARG A 570 -6.73 15.03 9.17
C ARG A 570 -6.61 15.33 7.68
N ARG A 571 -7.71 15.25 6.93
CA ARG A 571 -7.72 15.64 5.51
C ARG A 571 -7.43 17.13 5.35
N ALA A 572 -8.05 17.97 6.14
CA ALA A 572 -7.83 19.41 6.14
C ALA A 572 -6.36 19.75 6.39
N ARG A 573 -5.75 19.17 7.45
CA ARG A 573 -4.32 19.33 7.75
C ARG A 573 -3.41 18.82 6.64
N ALA A 574 -3.77 17.70 6.00
CA ALA A 574 -2.99 17.14 4.88
C ALA A 574 -3.07 18.05 3.64
N GLN A 575 -4.22 18.64 3.36
CA GLN A 575 -4.39 19.62 2.29
C GLN A 575 -3.59 20.92 2.56
N GLU A 576 -3.59 21.38 3.79
CA GLU A 576 -2.82 22.55 4.23
C GLU A 576 -1.31 22.35 4.04
N ARG A 577 -0.79 21.16 4.31
CA ARG A 577 0.65 20.86 4.29
C ARG A 577 1.17 20.25 2.99
N ARG A 578 0.32 20.08 1.98
CA ARG A 578 0.76 19.47 0.72
C ARG A 578 1.79 20.32 -0.02
N VAL A 579 2.80 19.68 -0.58
CA VAL A 579 3.72 20.31 -1.53
C VAL A 579 3.03 20.34 -2.90
N VAL A 580 2.93 21.51 -3.52
CA VAL A 580 2.22 21.73 -4.78
C VAL A 580 3.21 21.95 -5.94
N PRO A 581 2.78 21.66 -7.20
CA PRO A 581 3.65 21.80 -8.38
C PRO A 581 4.26 23.18 -8.53
N GLU A 582 3.52 24.24 -8.16
CA GLU A 582 3.93 25.63 -8.21
C GLU A 582 5.12 25.92 -7.31
N THR A 583 5.11 25.39 -6.09
CA THR A 583 6.22 25.53 -5.14
C THR A 583 7.48 24.84 -5.65
N ILE A 584 7.32 23.67 -6.26
CA ILE A 584 8.44 22.92 -6.87
C ILE A 584 9.00 23.69 -8.07
N ALA A 585 8.11 24.20 -8.94
CA ALA A 585 8.49 24.96 -10.12
C ALA A 585 9.27 26.22 -9.74
N ARG A 586 8.81 26.95 -8.72
CA ARG A 586 9.50 28.13 -8.20
C ARG A 586 10.88 27.78 -7.64
N PHE A 587 10.97 26.74 -6.82
CA PHE A 587 12.25 26.27 -6.28
C PHE A 587 13.27 25.97 -7.41
N ILE A 588 12.84 25.25 -8.45
CA ILE A 588 13.68 24.92 -9.62
C ILE A 588 14.12 26.20 -10.36
N SER A 589 13.20 27.17 -10.50
CA SER A 589 13.53 28.48 -11.12
C SER A 589 14.57 29.23 -10.30
N ASP A 590 14.37 29.32 -8.98
CA ASP A 590 15.27 30.06 -8.08
C ASP A 590 16.65 29.39 -7.97
N CYS A 591 16.74 28.07 -8.12
CA CYS A 591 18.02 27.37 -8.20
C CYS A 591 18.90 27.84 -9.39
N SER A 592 18.30 28.41 -10.43
CA SER A 592 19.05 28.91 -11.59
C SER A 592 20.03 30.04 -11.25
N GLU A 593 19.87 30.70 -10.13
CA GLU A 593 20.81 31.71 -9.62
C GLU A 593 22.14 31.09 -9.14
N TYR A 594 22.09 29.85 -8.68
CA TYR A 594 23.25 29.13 -8.13
C TYR A 594 23.87 28.13 -9.13
N VAL A 595 23.10 27.73 -10.14
CA VAL A 595 23.52 26.75 -11.14
C VAL A 595 23.48 27.40 -12.51
N PRO A 596 24.55 27.31 -13.35
CA PRO A 596 24.52 27.78 -14.72
C PRO A 596 23.63 26.88 -15.59
N PHE A 597 22.36 26.79 -15.24
CA PHE A 597 21.35 25.98 -15.87
C PHE A 597 20.35 26.88 -16.59
N THR A 598 20.44 26.93 -17.92
CA THR A 598 19.52 27.74 -18.71
C THR A 598 18.16 27.04 -18.75
N LEU A 599 17.29 27.41 -17.81
CA LEU A 599 15.91 26.99 -17.76
C LEU A 599 15.04 28.06 -18.43
N LYS A 600 14.22 27.66 -19.37
CA LYS A 600 13.21 28.53 -19.99
C LYS A 600 11.84 27.99 -19.67
N PRO A 601 10.95 28.81 -19.06
CA PRO A 601 9.55 28.42 -18.92
C PRO A 601 8.95 28.17 -20.31
N ALA A 602 8.20 27.09 -20.45
CA ALA A 602 7.50 26.80 -21.70
C ALA A 602 6.24 27.67 -21.79
N PRO A 603 6.10 28.58 -22.79
CA PRO A 603 5.03 29.58 -22.81
C PRO A 603 3.61 29.03 -22.88
N SER A 604 3.47 27.79 -23.35
CA SER A 604 2.17 27.15 -23.60
C SER A 604 1.74 26.12 -22.54
N LEU A 605 2.62 25.76 -21.61
CA LEU A 605 2.34 24.71 -20.62
C LEU A 605 2.71 25.21 -19.20
N PRO A 606 1.76 25.21 -18.25
CA PRO A 606 2.03 25.64 -16.89
C PRO A 606 3.06 24.72 -16.22
N HIS A 607 3.89 25.30 -15.34
CA HIS A 607 4.87 24.56 -14.51
C HIS A 607 5.83 23.67 -15.32
N THR A 608 6.10 24.07 -16.58
CA THR A 608 6.93 23.31 -17.53
C THR A 608 8.15 24.11 -17.91
N PHE A 609 9.29 23.42 -17.96
CA PHE A 609 10.59 24.01 -18.27
C PHE A 609 11.25 23.30 -19.46
N GLU A 610 12.06 24.07 -20.19
CA GLU A 610 12.93 23.55 -21.26
C GLU A 610 14.40 23.77 -20.88
N SER A 611 15.22 22.74 -21.09
CA SER A 611 16.65 22.81 -20.89
C SER A 611 17.40 22.20 -22.05
N ILE A 612 18.45 22.87 -22.49
CA ILE A 612 19.28 22.43 -23.61
C ILE A 612 20.29 21.36 -23.19
N ARG A 613 20.88 21.50 -22.02
CA ARG A 613 21.91 20.60 -21.51
C ARG A 613 21.95 20.61 -19.98
N THR A 614 22.15 19.43 -19.38
CA THR A 614 22.40 19.33 -17.94
C THR A 614 23.81 19.82 -17.61
N PRO A 615 23.97 20.80 -16.69
CA PRO A 615 25.30 21.29 -16.31
C PRO A 615 26.18 20.20 -15.72
N THR A 616 27.46 20.22 -16.06
CA THR A 616 28.45 19.26 -15.53
C THR A 616 28.63 19.35 -14.03
N ILE A 617 28.37 20.53 -13.45
CA ILE A 617 28.43 20.76 -12.00
C ILE A 617 27.39 19.97 -11.23
N LEU A 618 26.24 19.68 -11.82
CA LEU A 618 25.23 18.81 -11.22
C LEU A 618 25.62 17.33 -11.30
N ARG A 619 26.33 16.93 -12.36
CA ARG A 619 26.76 15.55 -12.55
C ARG A 619 27.85 15.10 -11.57
N GLN A 620 28.54 16.02 -10.93
CA GLN A 620 29.53 15.67 -9.90
C GLN A 620 28.89 14.92 -8.73
N TYR A 621 27.59 15.15 -8.47
CA TYR A 621 26.86 14.47 -7.41
C TYR A 621 26.63 12.98 -7.71
N GLU A 622 26.55 12.57 -8.97
CA GLU A 622 26.44 11.16 -9.39
C GLU A 622 27.63 10.31 -8.90
N ASN A 623 28.79 10.92 -8.72
CA ASN A 623 30.01 10.23 -8.31
C ASN A 623 30.22 10.22 -6.78
N GLN A 624 29.31 10.83 -6.01
CA GLN A 624 29.39 10.80 -4.56
C GLN A 624 28.90 9.45 -4.02
N SER A 625 29.56 8.95 -2.99
CA SER A 625 29.27 7.64 -2.40
C SER A 625 27.85 7.51 -1.82
N ASP A 626 27.23 8.65 -1.52
CA ASP A 626 25.86 8.77 -1.00
C ASP A 626 24.81 9.03 -2.09
N TRP A 627 25.22 9.14 -3.38
CA TRP A 627 24.30 9.27 -4.49
C TRP A 627 23.76 7.90 -4.89
N ARG A 628 22.46 7.71 -4.69
CA ARG A 628 21.78 6.43 -4.94
C ARG A 628 20.65 6.53 -5.95
N LEU A 629 20.48 7.71 -6.57
CA LEU A 629 19.47 7.94 -7.60
C LEU A 629 19.99 7.56 -9.00
N PRO A 630 19.09 7.35 -9.97
CA PRO A 630 19.48 7.14 -11.35
C PRO A 630 20.39 8.25 -11.87
N PRO A 631 21.30 7.96 -12.82
CA PRO A 631 22.13 8.99 -13.43
C PRO A 631 21.29 10.12 -14.05
N LEU A 632 21.83 11.34 -14.00
CA LEU A 632 21.21 12.50 -14.63
C LEU A 632 21.20 12.33 -16.17
N ALA A 633 20.09 12.63 -16.80
CA ALA A 633 20.06 12.68 -18.25
C ALA A 633 21.01 13.76 -18.80
N THR A 634 21.56 13.54 -19.99
CA THR A 634 22.46 14.52 -20.64
C THR A 634 21.75 15.83 -20.98
N LYS A 635 20.45 15.75 -21.18
CA LYS A 635 19.54 16.86 -21.44
C LYS A 635 18.14 16.52 -20.94
N TYR A 636 17.41 17.54 -20.53
CA TYR A 636 15.98 17.48 -20.24
C TYR A 636 15.25 18.42 -21.22
N PRO A 637 14.88 17.93 -22.43
CA PRO A 637 14.33 18.81 -23.49
C PRO A 637 13.12 19.59 -23.01
N ARG A 638 12.21 18.89 -22.35
CA ARG A 638 11.05 19.43 -21.63
C ARG A 638 10.75 18.57 -20.41
N PHE A 639 10.40 19.19 -19.31
CA PHE A 639 9.92 18.53 -18.12
C PHE A 639 8.90 19.38 -17.37
N SER A 640 8.01 18.77 -16.63
CA SER A 640 7.00 19.47 -15.85
C SER A 640 7.07 19.09 -14.37
N THR A 641 6.75 20.02 -13.49
CA THR A 641 6.56 19.74 -12.06
C THR A 641 5.13 19.31 -11.75
N ASP A 642 4.19 19.54 -12.69
CA ASP A 642 2.82 19.07 -12.59
C ASP A 642 2.67 17.71 -13.30
N ARG A 643 2.11 16.75 -12.56
CA ARG A 643 1.95 15.38 -13.04
C ARG A 643 0.99 15.27 -14.22
N GLU A 644 -0.18 15.94 -14.15
CA GLU A 644 -1.17 15.85 -15.20
C GLU A 644 -0.66 16.43 -16.52
N THR A 645 0.05 17.55 -16.44
CA THR A 645 0.71 18.17 -17.59
C THR A 645 1.80 17.27 -18.17
N ALA A 646 2.58 16.62 -17.30
CA ALA A 646 3.62 15.69 -17.73
C ALA A 646 3.03 14.46 -18.45
N GLU A 647 2.02 13.82 -17.88
CA GLU A 647 1.35 12.64 -18.46
C GLU A 647 0.65 12.96 -19.81
N LYS A 648 -0.12 14.05 -19.87
CA LYS A 648 -0.84 14.45 -21.09
C LYS A 648 0.08 14.77 -22.27
N ASN A 649 1.27 15.28 -22.00
CA ASN A 649 2.22 15.72 -23.01
C ASN A 649 3.44 14.80 -23.16
N ASN A 650 3.44 13.64 -22.49
CA ASN A 650 4.55 12.68 -22.46
C ASN A 650 5.89 13.34 -22.08
N LEU A 651 5.87 14.17 -21.04
CA LEU A 651 7.02 14.87 -20.50
C LEU A 651 7.57 14.15 -19.26
N GLU A 652 8.81 14.43 -18.93
CA GLU A 652 9.41 13.95 -17.67
C GLU A 652 8.81 14.72 -16.49
N TRP A 653 8.35 14.00 -15.47
CA TRP A 653 7.79 14.60 -14.26
C TRP A 653 8.89 14.78 -13.21
N VAL A 654 9.30 16.04 -12.96
CA VAL A 654 10.36 16.41 -12.01
C VAL A 654 9.75 16.89 -10.70
N THR A 655 10.04 16.17 -9.62
CA THR A 655 9.52 16.40 -8.28
C THR A 655 10.59 15.96 -7.24
N PRO A 656 10.48 16.31 -5.94
CA PRO A 656 11.37 15.75 -4.92
C PRO A 656 11.54 14.24 -5.06
N GLY A 657 12.77 13.74 -4.93
CA GLY A 657 13.14 12.36 -5.22
C GLY A 657 13.51 12.06 -6.68
N HIS A 658 13.35 13.01 -7.59
CA HIS A 658 13.84 12.90 -8.96
C HIS A 658 15.31 13.34 -9.05
N SER A 659 16.14 12.63 -9.81
CA SER A 659 17.60 12.88 -9.90
C SER A 659 17.94 14.35 -10.17
N LEU A 660 17.24 14.99 -11.11
CA LEU A 660 17.47 16.41 -11.42
C LEU A 660 17.13 17.32 -10.24
N PHE A 661 15.99 17.08 -9.58
CA PHE A 661 15.58 17.87 -8.42
C PHE A 661 16.59 17.74 -7.27
N GLU A 662 17.00 16.52 -6.96
CA GLU A 662 17.93 16.27 -5.85
C GLU A 662 19.35 16.82 -6.13
N ALA A 663 19.81 16.77 -7.36
CA ALA A 663 21.09 17.39 -7.74
C ALA A 663 21.02 18.93 -7.60
N LEU A 664 19.92 19.55 -8.05
CA LEU A 664 19.67 20.98 -7.88
C LEU A 664 19.60 21.35 -6.40
N ARG A 665 18.85 20.61 -5.60
CA ARG A 665 18.69 20.83 -4.16
C ARG A 665 20.04 20.76 -3.43
N ARG A 666 20.80 19.67 -3.63
CA ARG A 666 22.12 19.47 -3.00
C ARG A 666 23.09 20.58 -3.39
N HIS A 667 23.13 20.91 -4.69
CA HIS A 667 24.03 21.96 -5.16
C HIS A 667 23.67 23.33 -4.60
N THR A 668 22.41 23.71 -4.67
CA THR A 668 21.93 24.98 -4.15
C THR A 668 22.17 25.12 -2.64
N LEU A 669 21.91 24.06 -1.88
CA LEU A 669 22.15 24.05 -0.44
C LEU A 669 23.65 24.25 -0.13
N ASN A 670 24.53 23.54 -0.82
CA ASN A 670 25.98 23.69 -0.64
C ASN A 670 26.47 25.08 -1.05
N ALA A 671 25.99 25.61 -2.16
CA ALA A 671 26.36 26.94 -2.64
C ALA A 671 25.82 28.07 -1.74
N ALA A 672 24.62 27.89 -1.18
CA ALA A 672 23.99 28.88 -0.28
C ALA A 672 24.53 28.82 1.16
N GLN A 673 25.25 27.78 1.56
CA GLN A 673 25.68 27.58 2.96
C GLN A 673 26.49 28.74 3.51
N GLU A 674 27.42 29.30 2.72
CA GLU A 674 28.21 30.47 3.12
C GLU A 674 27.33 31.73 3.27
N SER A 675 26.39 31.94 2.35
CA SER A 675 25.48 33.07 2.40
C SER A 675 24.50 32.97 3.60
N LEU A 676 24.01 31.76 3.88
CA LEU A 676 23.17 31.50 5.04
C LEU A 676 23.91 31.79 6.36
N SER A 677 25.17 31.43 6.46
CA SER A 677 25.98 31.69 7.66
C SER A 677 26.25 33.19 7.88
N LYS A 678 26.37 33.97 6.81
CA LYS A 678 26.58 35.43 6.85
C LYS A 678 25.28 36.20 7.16
N GLY A 679 24.14 35.62 6.86
CA GLY A 679 22.83 36.24 7.02
C GLY A 679 22.39 37.06 5.81
N SER A 680 21.19 37.62 5.91
CA SER A 680 20.54 38.37 4.83
C SER A 680 19.87 39.62 5.38
N CYS A 681 19.54 40.58 4.49
CA CYS A 681 18.84 41.77 4.85
C CYS A 681 17.60 42.00 3.97
N PHE A 682 16.48 42.40 4.57
CA PHE A 682 15.21 42.58 3.87
C PHE A 682 14.54 43.86 4.28
N TYR A 683 13.76 44.50 3.38
CA TYR A 683 12.80 45.52 3.70
C TYR A 683 11.43 44.94 3.99
N SER A 684 10.77 45.47 5.03
CA SER A 684 9.39 45.12 5.38
C SER A 684 8.53 46.39 5.51
N LEU A 685 7.32 46.29 4.96
CA LEU A 685 6.33 47.36 5.13
C LEU A 685 5.64 47.32 6.50
N GLN A 686 5.60 46.15 7.10
CA GLN A 686 4.94 45.90 8.38
C GLN A 686 5.75 46.39 9.58
N HIS A 687 7.05 46.49 9.46
CA HIS A 687 7.97 46.89 10.54
C HIS A 687 8.15 48.41 10.60
N ASP A 688 8.03 49.00 11.77
CA ASP A 688 8.27 50.42 12.04
C ASP A 688 9.71 50.72 12.41
N SER A 689 10.39 49.72 12.97
CA SER A 689 11.75 49.79 13.45
C SER A 689 12.53 48.57 12.95
N PRO A 690 13.87 48.64 12.92
CA PRO A 690 14.67 47.47 12.60
C PRO A 690 14.41 46.32 13.54
N ALA A 691 14.27 45.12 12.97
CA ALA A 691 14.12 43.87 13.69
C ALA A 691 15.15 42.82 13.20
N ARG A 692 15.40 41.83 14.01
CA ARG A 692 16.23 40.68 13.65
C ARG A 692 15.40 39.44 13.75
N MET A 693 15.58 38.51 12.80
CA MET A 693 15.00 37.15 12.85
C MET A 693 16.10 36.14 12.78
N ASP A 694 16.13 35.24 13.74
CA ASP A 694 17.05 34.10 13.76
C ASP A 694 16.29 32.80 13.46
N VAL A 695 16.83 32.01 12.52
CA VAL A 695 16.24 30.72 12.11
C VAL A 695 17.09 29.60 12.69
N TYR A 696 16.44 28.70 13.40
CA TYR A 696 17.03 27.57 14.10
C TYR A 696 16.50 26.24 13.59
N ARG A 697 17.38 25.25 13.58
CA ARG A 697 17.04 23.84 13.39
C ARG A 697 17.10 23.12 14.73
N ALA A 698 16.03 22.44 15.08
CA ALA A 698 15.96 21.63 16.28
C ALA A 698 15.66 20.18 15.93
N ARG A 699 16.40 19.27 16.56
CA ARG A 699 16.24 17.82 16.41
C ARG A 699 15.95 17.19 17.75
N VAL A 700 14.96 16.32 17.76
CA VAL A 700 14.69 15.42 18.90
C VAL A 700 15.33 14.08 18.58
N VAL A 701 16.21 13.65 19.47
CA VAL A 701 16.90 12.35 19.39
C VAL A 701 16.53 11.48 20.57
N ASP A 702 16.55 10.16 20.36
CA ASP A 702 16.41 9.19 21.43
C ASP A 702 17.76 8.89 22.12
N GLY A 703 17.76 8.12 23.21
CA GLY A 703 18.96 7.73 23.91
C GLY A 703 19.86 6.74 23.16
N LEU A 704 19.49 6.29 21.97
CA LEU A 704 20.31 5.53 21.03
C LEU A 704 20.96 6.43 19.99
N GLY A 705 20.62 7.75 19.96
CA GLY A 705 21.14 8.73 19.03
C GLY A 705 20.37 8.80 17.69
N GLN A 706 19.24 8.13 17.58
CA GLN A 706 18.41 8.21 16.38
C GLN A 706 17.60 9.52 16.40
N VAL A 707 17.57 10.20 15.23
CA VAL A 707 16.74 11.40 15.04
C VAL A 707 15.28 10.96 14.87
N ILE A 708 14.44 11.33 15.83
CA ILE A 708 13.01 11.00 15.82
C ILE A 708 12.22 12.07 15.07
N HIS A 709 12.59 13.35 15.24
CA HIS A 709 11.90 14.46 14.59
C HIS A 709 12.86 15.65 14.41
N GLU A 710 12.65 16.40 13.31
CA GLU A 710 13.38 17.63 13.01
C GLU A 710 12.40 18.73 12.60
N ARG A 711 12.61 19.96 13.10
CA ARG A 711 11.76 21.14 12.78
C ARG A 711 12.60 22.41 12.72
N LEU A 712 12.17 23.36 11.88
CA LEU A 712 12.71 24.71 11.82
C LEU A 712 11.85 25.62 12.72
N PHE A 713 12.54 26.54 13.41
CA PHE A 713 11.94 27.58 14.22
C PHE A 713 12.55 28.92 13.85
N ALA A 714 11.74 29.97 13.82
CA ALA A 714 12.23 31.33 13.65
C ALA A 714 11.76 32.21 14.81
N VAL A 715 12.67 32.99 15.34
CA VAL A 715 12.40 33.96 16.42
C VAL A 715 12.69 35.33 15.91
N GLU A 716 11.69 36.21 15.95
CA GLU A 716 11.82 37.63 15.66
C GLU A 716 12.12 38.38 16.93
N LEU A 717 13.15 39.23 16.89
CA LEU A 717 13.57 40.12 17.95
C LEU A 717 13.27 41.53 17.46
N GLY A 718 12.19 42.15 17.96
CA GLY A 718 11.80 43.51 17.64
C GLY A 718 11.63 44.37 18.89
N GLY A 719 11.82 45.66 18.78
CA GLY A 719 11.52 46.62 19.86
C GLY A 719 10.67 47.77 19.33
N THR A 720 9.58 48.13 20.02
CA THR A 720 8.91 49.38 19.80
C THR A 720 9.76 50.50 20.38
N GLY A 721 10.50 51.24 19.52
CA GLY A 721 11.19 52.46 19.88
C GLY A 721 12.67 52.30 20.21
N PHE A 722 13.50 52.26 19.19
CA PHE A 722 14.90 52.70 19.31
C PHE A 722 14.93 54.19 19.51
N GLN A 723 14.88 54.63 20.77
CA GLN A 723 15.44 55.94 21.12
C GLN A 723 16.94 55.77 21.38
N PRO A 724 17.81 56.66 20.86
CA PRO A 724 19.22 56.59 21.18
C PRO A 724 19.37 56.74 22.72
N VAL A 725 19.96 55.75 23.32
CA VAL A 725 20.19 55.71 24.77
C VAL A 725 21.20 56.80 25.11
N ASN A 726 20.72 57.87 25.67
CA ASN A 726 21.53 58.69 26.56
C ASN A 726 21.73 57.85 27.85
N GLU A 727 22.96 57.76 28.28
CA GLU A 727 23.37 57.04 29.46
C GLU A 727 22.48 57.37 30.68
N GLY A 728 21.67 56.43 31.12
CA GLY A 728 20.93 56.48 32.38
C GLY A 728 19.47 56.04 32.27
N GLN A 729 19.22 54.80 32.66
CA GLN A 729 17.92 54.21 33.05
C GLN A 729 16.79 54.23 32.00
N GLY A 730 16.72 53.16 31.21
CA GLY A 730 15.52 52.83 30.47
C GLY A 730 15.61 51.34 30.10
N THR A 731 14.82 50.48 30.71
CA THR A 731 14.64 49.09 30.32
C THR A 731 13.97 49.03 28.96
N CYS A 732 14.72 48.78 27.90
CA CYS A 732 14.18 48.53 26.60
C CYS A 732 13.61 47.09 26.62
N SER A 733 12.28 46.93 26.59
CA SER A 733 11.67 45.62 26.52
C SER A 733 11.78 45.13 25.05
N THR A 734 12.75 44.24 24.82
CA THR A 734 12.85 43.51 23.56
C THR A 734 11.65 42.59 23.47
N GLN A 735 10.80 42.74 22.45
CA GLN A 735 9.72 41.81 22.19
C GLN A 735 10.28 40.61 21.39
N LEU A 736 10.11 39.43 21.94
CA LEU A 736 10.44 38.18 21.27
C LEU A 736 9.15 37.55 20.78
N LYS A 737 9.10 37.19 19.49
CA LYS A 737 7.94 36.59 18.87
C LYS A 737 8.37 35.35 18.08
N LEU A 738 7.64 34.22 18.26
CA LEU A 738 7.78 33.06 17.41
C LEU A 738 7.09 33.33 16.07
N VAL A 739 7.82 33.19 14.97
CA VAL A 739 7.32 33.36 13.60
C VAL A 739 7.65 32.15 12.74
N GLU A 740 6.87 31.91 11.71
CA GLU A 740 7.21 30.87 10.74
C GLU A 740 8.31 31.38 9.78
N PRO A 741 9.32 30.57 9.43
CA PRO A 741 10.39 30.97 8.52
C PRO A 741 9.92 31.48 7.15
N ASN A 742 8.73 31.11 6.72
CA ASN A 742 8.12 31.52 5.45
C ASN A 742 7.72 32.99 5.41
N ILE A 743 7.70 33.69 6.55
CA ILE A 743 7.43 35.15 6.62
C ILE A 743 8.40 35.95 5.75
N LEU A 744 9.63 35.44 5.53
CA LEU A 744 10.62 36.02 4.64
C LEU A 744 10.12 36.20 3.20
N GLY A 745 9.13 35.40 2.79
CA GLY A 745 8.47 35.55 1.50
C GLY A 745 7.68 36.85 1.35
N ASN A 746 7.38 37.56 2.45
CA ASN A 746 6.67 38.84 2.45
C ASN A 746 7.61 40.03 2.37
N PHE A 747 8.91 39.85 2.46
CA PHE A 747 9.91 40.88 2.55
C PHE A 747 10.68 41.03 1.25
N SER A 748 11.11 42.23 0.94
CA SER A 748 11.92 42.55 -0.24
C SER A 748 13.41 42.42 0.09
N PRO A 749 14.19 41.59 -0.58
CA PRO A 749 15.62 41.50 -0.32
C PRO A 749 16.33 42.82 -0.64
N THR A 750 17.28 43.18 0.20
CA THR A 750 18.08 44.43 0.05
C THR A 750 19.55 44.19 0.41
N GLY A 751 20.40 45.08 -0.04
CA GLY A 751 21.77 45.12 0.40
C GLY A 751 21.93 45.55 1.85
N LEU A 752 23.07 45.26 2.47
CA LEU A 752 23.39 45.70 3.80
C LEU A 752 23.49 47.24 3.84
N PRO A 753 22.86 47.90 4.83
CA PRO A 753 23.02 49.37 5.01
C PRO A 753 24.43 49.72 5.45
N GLU A 754 24.90 50.88 5.09
CA GLU A 754 26.24 51.39 5.47
C GLU A 754 26.41 51.44 7.01
N ASN A 755 25.35 51.75 7.74
CA ASN A 755 25.31 51.69 9.21
C ASN A 755 24.35 50.60 9.68
N LEU A 756 24.88 49.55 10.30
CA LEU A 756 24.12 48.47 10.87
C LEU A 756 23.39 48.95 12.16
N PRO A 757 22.09 48.86 12.26
CA PRO A 757 21.38 49.17 13.48
C PRO A 757 21.74 48.14 14.57
N SER A 758 21.88 48.62 15.81
CA SER A 758 22.08 47.73 16.94
C SER A 758 20.80 46.96 17.22
N VAL A 759 20.85 45.67 17.20
CA VAL A 759 19.73 44.75 17.52
C VAL A 759 20.13 43.87 18.69
N ALA A 760 19.19 43.55 19.59
CA ALA A 760 19.39 42.83 20.84
C ALA A 760 20.24 41.54 20.75
N THR A 761 20.87 41.19 21.88
CA THR A 761 21.87 40.11 22.00
C THR A 761 21.27 38.71 22.08
N LEU A 762 22.05 37.72 21.63
CA LEU A 762 21.67 36.32 21.40
C LEU A 762 21.20 35.49 22.62
N PRO A 763 21.72 35.65 23.85
CA PRO A 763 21.42 34.71 24.95
C PRO A 763 19.93 34.69 25.35
N GLU A 764 19.29 35.82 25.37
CA GLU A 764 17.86 35.97 25.75
C GLU A 764 16.91 35.33 24.73
N ALA A 765 17.28 35.37 23.45
CA ALA A 765 16.47 34.75 22.38
C ALA A 765 16.46 33.21 22.42
N ILE A 766 17.60 32.60 22.77
CA ILE A 766 17.72 31.14 22.89
C ILE A 766 16.96 30.65 24.11
N GLU A 767 17.06 31.36 25.24
CA GLU A 767 16.37 30.98 26.47
C GLU A 767 14.83 31.07 26.27
N TRP A 768 14.38 32.17 25.68
CA TRP A 768 12.97 32.33 25.33
C TRP A 768 12.49 31.26 24.32
N LEU A 769 13.27 30.98 23.27
CA LEU A 769 12.96 29.94 22.29
C LEU A 769 12.83 28.56 22.97
N ASN A 770 13.71 28.26 23.92
CA ASN A 770 13.68 27.02 24.65
C ASN A 770 12.35 26.84 25.40
N GLU A 771 11.91 27.87 26.13
CA GLU A 771 10.67 27.82 26.91
C GLU A 771 9.41 27.83 26.03
N ASN A 772 9.37 28.65 24.99
CA ASN A 772 8.14 28.94 24.25
C ASN A 772 7.95 28.06 22.98
N ALA A 773 8.99 27.40 22.48
CA ALA A 773 8.92 26.61 21.27
C ALA A 773 9.54 25.22 21.40
N LEU A 774 10.78 25.10 21.92
CA LEU A 774 11.50 23.86 21.91
C LEU A 774 10.97 22.85 22.94
N MET A 775 10.65 23.30 24.15
CA MET A 775 10.07 22.42 25.19
C MET A 775 8.66 21.95 24.82
N PRO A 776 7.74 22.79 24.29
CA PRO A 776 6.49 22.33 23.72
C PRO A 776 6.68 21.32 22.58
N PHE A 777 7.62 21.56 21.67
CA PHE A 777 7.94 20.64 20.58
C PHE A 777 8.44 19.30 21.09
N LEU A 778 9.39 19.28 22.03
CA LEU A 778 9.88 18.07 22.68
C LEU A 778 8.72 17.31 23.35
N SER A 779 7.83 18.04 24.06
CA SER A 779 6.66 17.44 24.71
C SER A 779 5.69 16.80 23.71
N GLU A 780 5.43 17.47 22.59
CA GLU A 780 4.58 16.95 21.49
C GLU A 780 5.15 15.62 20.95
N VAL A 781 6.45 15.59 20.60
CA VAL A 781 7.13 14.41 20.08
C VAL A 781 7.19 13.30 21.13
N ARG A 782 7.50 13.66 22.39
CA ARG A 782 7.58 12.73 23.51
C ARG A 782 6.26 12.02 23.76
N ASN A 783 5.15 12.74 23.83
CA ASN A 783 3.83 12.16 24.07
C ASN A 783 3.44 11.14 22.98
N GLY A 784 3.70 11.46 21.73
CA GLY A 784 3.49 10.54 20.62
C GLY A 784 4.33 9.26 20.72
N ARG A 785 5.64 9.42 20.94
CA ARG A 785 6.60 8.31 20.99
C ARG A 785 6.43 7.45 22.23
N LEU A 786 6.18 8.03 23.41
CA LEU A 786 5.96 7.26 24.65
C LEU A 786 4.74 6.36 24.54
N SER A 787 3.64 6.85 23.96
CA SER A 787 2.44 6.01 23.76
C SER A 787 2.70 4.80 22.85
N GLU A 788 3.61 4.92 21.87
CA GLU A 788 4.04 3.83 21.00
C GLU A 788 4.95 2.85 21.78
N LEU A 789 5.97 3.37 22.46
CA LEU A 789 6.92 2.57 23.23
C LEU A 789 6.26 1.84 24.39
N ASP A 790 5.25 2.41 25.05
CA ASP A 790 4.48 1.74 26.09
C ASP A 790 3.78 0.49 25.58
N ARG A 791 3.22 0.58 24.35
CA ARG A 791 2.63 -0.60 23.69
C ARG A 791 3.66 -1.66 23.37
N ILE A 792 4.80 -1.28 22.79
CA ILE A 792 5.89 -2.21 22.46
C ILE A 792 6.40 -2.88 23.74
N THR A 793 6.68 -2.10 24.78
CA THR A 793 7.18 -2.61 26.07
C THR A 793 6.20 -3.62 26.69
N ALA A 794 4.91 -3.30 26.71
CA ALA A 794 3.90 -4.20 27.27
C ALA A 794 3.85 -5.55 26.53
N HIS A 795 4.05 -5.55 25.22
CA HIS A 795 4.10 -6.77 24.41
C HIS A 795 5.39 -7.56 24.61
N VAL A 796 6.54 -6.89 24.64
CA VAL A 796 7.85 -7.51 24.90
C VAL A 796 7.87 -8.18 26.27
N GLU A 797 7.45 -7.46 27.32
CA GLU A 797 7.43 -8.02 28.69
C GLU A 797 6.50 -9.23 28.79
N LEU A 798 5.31 -9.14 28.16
CA LEU A 798 4.38 -10.25 28.14
C LEU A 798 4.96 -11.48 27.43
N SER A 799 5.50 -11.30 26.22
CA SER A 799 6.05 -12.38 25.41
C SER A 799 7.22 -13.08 26.07
N LEU A 800 8.19 -12.31 26.56
CA LEU A 800 9.40 -12.87 27.15
C LEU A 800 9.13 -13.49 28.54
N THR A 801 8.17 -12.94 29.30
CA THR A 801 7.75 -13.55 30.56
C THR A 801 7.09 -14.91 30.33
N GLU A 802 6.21 -15.04 29.33
CA GLU A 802 5.60 -16.34 28.98
C GLU A 802 6.65 -17.38 28.52
N LEU A 803 7.67 -16.96 27.75
CA LEU A 803 8.75 -17.85 27.34
C LEU A 803 9.60 -18.29 28.53
N LEU A 804 9.90 -17.39 29.47
CA LEU A 804 10.63 -17.72 30.70
C LEU A 804 9.86 -18.71 31.57
N GLN A 805 8.54 -18.50 31.74
CA GLN A 805 7.69 -19.41 32.48
C GLN A 805 7.69 -20.82 31.86
N LYS A 806 7.61 -20.92 30.53
CA LYS A 806 7.71 -22.23 29.85
C LYS A 806 9.06 -22.89 30.03
N ALA A 807 10.14 -22.10 29.98
CA ALA A 807 11.47 -22.61 30.24
C ALA A 807 11.62 -23.10 31.69
N ASP A 808 11.05 -22.40 32.69
CA ASP A 808 11.01 -22.83 34.09
C ASP A 808 10.23 -24.15 34.26
N GLU A 809 9.06 -24.29 33.59
CA GLU A 809 8.28 -25.53 33.61
C GLU A 809 9.04 -26.69 32.95
N GLU A 810 9.80 -26.44 31.88
CA GLU A 810 10.64 -27.44 31.22
C GLU A 810 11.81 -27.88 32.10
N ILE A 811 12.51 -26.93 32.74
CA ILE A 811 13.57 -27.19 33.70
C ILE A 811 13.04 -28.06 34.87
N GLY A 812 11.85 -27.68 35.42
CA GLY A 812 11.22 -28.48 36.50
C GLY A 812 10.93 -29.93 36.08
N LYS A 813 10.44 -30.16 34.86
CA LYS A 813 10.18 -31.51 34.33
C LYS A 813 11.48 -32.28 34.11
N LEU A 814 12.51 -31.65 33.53
CA LEU A 814 13.79 -32.28 33.26
C LEU A 814 14.57 -32.58 34.55
N ALA A 815 14.46 -31.74 35.58
CA ALA A 815 15.01 -31.98 36.88
C ALA A 815 14.45 -33.30 37.53
N LEU A 816 13.13 -33.49 37.42
CA LEU A 816 12.49 -34.73 37.86
C LEU A 816 12.93 -35.97 37.02
N GLU A 817 13.20 -35.80 35.71
CA GLU A 817 13.77 -36.88 34.88
C GLU A 817 15.20 -37.22 35.25
N VAL A 818 16.04 -36.26 35.68
CA VAL A 818 17.39 -36.46 36.23
C VAL A 818 17.33 -37.22 37.53
N GLU A 819 16.41 -36.85 38.43
CA GLU A 819 16.20 -37.63 39.68
C GLU A 819 15.81 -39.10 39.40
N ARG A 820 15.04 -39.35 38.36
CA ARG A 820 14.66 -40.69 37.88
C ARG A 820 15.74 -41.39 37.08
N LYS A 821 16.90 -40.76 36.89
CA LYS A 821 18.06 -41.30 36.14
C LYS A 821 17.71 -41.66 34.69
N ALA A 822 16.86 -40.88 34.04
CA ALA A 822 16.51 -41.07 32.60
C ALA A 822 17.73 -40.77 31.72
N ALA A 823 17.94 -41.59 30.70
CA ALA A 823 19.09 -41.43 29.78
C ALA A 823 19.11 -40.05 29.09
N GLY A 824 20.24 -39.32 29.19
CA GLY A 824 20.45 -38.03 28.56
C GLY A 824 19.69 -36.85 29.22
N ALA A 825 19.05 -37.06 30.37
CA ALA A 825 18.29 -36.02 31.05
C ALA A 825 19.17 -34.86 31.56
N GLU A 826 20.39 -35.15 32.06
CA GLU A 826 21.32 -34.11 32.50
C GLU A 826 21.74 -33.14 31.38
N GLY A 827 22.01 -33.68 30.17
CA GLY A 827 22.37 -32.84 29.03
C GLY A 827 21.20 -31.96 28.58
N ARG A 828 19.98 -32.50 28.57
CA ARG A 828 18.76 -31.72 28.24
C ARG A 828 18.46 -30.65 29.30
N LEU A 829 18.66 -30.95 30.58
CA LEU A 829 18.51 -29.99 31.65
C LEU A 829 19.49 -28.83 31.50
N ALA A 830 20.78 -29.11 31.29
CA ALA A 830 21.80 -28.09 31.10
C ALA A 830 21.49 -27.20 29.88
N GLN A 831 20.96 -27.76 28.81
CA GLN A 831 20.52 -26.99 27.64
C GLN A 831 19.32 -26.10 27.96
N ALA A 832 18.32 -26.58 28.71
CA ALA A 832 17.15 -25.81 29.11
C ALA A 832 17.55 -24.66 30.06
N GLU A 833 18.46 -24.89 31.01
CA GLU A 833 19.01 -23.86 31.90
C GLU A 833 19.79 -22.78 31.12
N SER A 834 20.61 -23.18 30.15
CA SER A 834 21.31 -22.25 29.25
C SER A 834 20.34 -21.37 28.46
N ARG A 835 19.29 -21.96 27.94
CA ARG A 835 18.24 -21.24 27.20
C ARG A 835 17.48 -20.26 28.10
N HIS A 836 17.17 -20.66 29.33
CA HIS A 836 16.54 -19.77 30.31
C HIS A 836 17.42 -18.57 30.62
N ALA A 837 18.73 -18.78 30.87
CA ALA A 837 19.69 -17.71 31.10
C ALA A 837 19.81 -16.75 29.90
N GLU A 838 19.79 -17.27 28.67
CA GLU A 838 19.79 -16.48 27.46
C GLU A 838 18.52 -15.61 27.35
N LEU A 839 17.34 -16.16 27.63
CA LEU A 839 16.06 -15.42 27.62
C LEU A 839 16.03 -14.30 28.67
N LEU A 840 16.59 -14.54 29.88
CA LEU A 840 16.73 -13.51 30.91
C LEU A 840 17.63 -12.35 30.41
N SER A 841 18.80 -12.69 29.85
CA SER A 841 19.72 -11.70 29.30
C SER A 841 19.10 -10.89 28.17
N ARG A 842 18.36 -11.56 27.27
CA ARG A 842 17.65 -10.94 26.16
C ARG A 842 16.58 -9.98 26.65
N ARG A 843 15.77 -10.37 27.67
CA ARG A 843 14.75 -9.51 28.27
C ARG A 843 15.36 -8.25 28.85
N GLU A 844 16.45 -8.38 29.65
CA GLU A 844 17.11 -7.24 30.24
C GLU A 844 17.73 -6.30 29.20
N LYS A 845 18.38 -6.85 28.18
CA LYS A 845 18.94 -6.08 27.08
C LYS A 845 17.85 -5.28 26.32
N ARG A 846 16.72 -5.93 26.02
CA ARG A 846 15.62 -5.29 25.31
C ARG A 846 14.94 -4.21 26.15
N ARG A 847 14.78 -4.44 27.42
CA ARG A 847 14.26 -3.45 28.37
C ARG A 847 15.16 -2.20 28.42
N LEU A 848 16.47 -2.40 28.56
CA LEU A 848 17.42 -1.30 28.57
C LEU A 848 17.41 -0.51 27.25
N GLU A 849 17.25 -1.19 26.11
CA GLU A 849 17.13 -0.56 24.81
C GLU A 849 15.85 0.31 24.71
N LEU A 850 14.68 -0.23 25.13
CA LEU A 850 13.43 0.50 25.16
C LEU A 850 13.47 1.70 26.12
N ASP A 851 14.13 1.56 27.28
CA ASP A 851 14.35 2.65 28.22
C ASP A 851 15.23 3.76 27.62
N ARG A 852 16.26 3.39 26.84
CA ARG A 852 17.04 4.36 26.08
C ARG A 852 16.22 5.05 25.00
N GLN A 853 15.37 4.34 24.25
CA GLN A 853 14.48 4.93 23.28
C GLN A 853 13.47 5.91 23.89
N ARG A 854 13.09 5.73 25.17
CA ARG A 854 12.23 6.65 25.95
C ARG A 854 12.94 7.94 26.33
N ALA A 855 14.26 7.92 26.42
CA ALA A 855 15.08 9.06 26.81
C ALA A 855 15.20 10.05 25.64
N LEU A 856 14.10 10.73 25.31
CA LEU A 856 14.06 11.74 24.25
C LEU A 856 14.63 13.06 24.73
N THR A 857 15.59 13.58 23.97
CA THR A 857 16.29 14.84 24.26
C THR A 857 16.36 15.72 23.01
N LEU A 858 16.44 17.02 23.23
CA LEU A 858 16.78 17.96 22.18
C LEU A 858 18.30 17.91 21.96
N GLN A 859 18.70 17.67 20.72
CA GLN A 859 20.08 17.87 20.30
C GLN A 859 20.41 19.37 20.32
N ALA A 860 21.70 19.73 20.36
CA ALA A 860 22.11 21.13 20.29
C ALA A 860 21.43 21.86 19.12
N VAL A 861 20.76 22.95 19.44
CA VAL A 861 20.00 23.75 18.46
C VAL A 861 20.99 24.45 17.54
N GLU A 862 20.85 24.23 16.24
CA GLU A 862 21.71 24.79 15.20
C GLU A 862 21.06 26.06 14.63
N ARG A 863 21.75 27.21 14.71
CA ARG A 863 21.35 28.42 14.01
C ARG A 863 21.72 28.31 12.55
N ILE A 864 20.74 28.33 11.67
CA ILE A 864 20.92 28.22 10.22
C ILE A 864 21.31 29.58 9.63
N THR A 865 20.59 30.64 10.01
CA THR A 865 20.79 31.99 9.48
C THR A 865 20.24 33.05 10.42
N SER A 866 20.69 34.28 10.25
CA SER A 866 20.15 35.49 10.87
C SER A 866 19.74 36.48 9.79
N VAL A 867 18.58 37.09 9.96
CA VAL A 867 18.01 38.02 9.00
C VAL A 867 17.82 39.38 9.66
N LEU A 868 18.31 40.44 9.02
CA LEU A 868 18.05 41.81 9.40
C LEU A 868 16.82 42.28 8.62
N ILE A 869 15.81 42.76 9.36
CA ILE A 869 14.57 43.28 8.79
C ILE A 869 14.59 44.80 9.00
N LEU A 870 14.52 45.55 7.93
CA LEU A 870 14.52 47.01 7.95
C LEU A 870 13.15 47.56 7.54
N PRO A 871 12.71 48.71 8.12
CA PRO A 871 11.55 49.40 7.62
C PRO A 871 11.74 49.80 6.15
N HIS A 872 10.72 49.58 5.32
CA HIS A 872 10.80 49.96 3.91
C HIS A 872 10.96 51.49 3.75
N PRO A 873 11.94 51.98 2.95
CA PRO A 873 12.21 53.42 2.82
C PRO A 873 11.03 54.25 2.32
N GLU A 874 10.20 53.67 1.41
CA GLU A 874 9.02 54.37 0.87
C GLU A 874 7.77 54.19 1.69
N ARG A 875 7.84 53.62 2.90
CA ARG A 875 6.69 53.35 3.79
C ARG A 875 5.87 54.59 4.09
N LYS A 876 6.49 55.77 4.17
CA LYS A 876 5.86 57.04 4.46
C LYS A 876 5.29 57.75 3.24
N SER A 877 5.47 57.20 2.02
CA SER A 877 4.90 57.80 0.81
C SER A 877 3.37 57.74 0.85
N PRO A 878 2.65 58.74 0.33
CA PRO A 878 1.18 58.79 0.37
C PRO A 878 0.51 57.62 -0.30
N GLU A 879 1.13 57.04 -1.32
CA GLU A 879 0.63 55.89 -2.06
C GLU A 879 0.72 54.60 -1.23
N VAL A 880 1.85 54.42 -0.54
CA VAL A 880 2.11 53.21 0.29
C VAL A 880 1.40 53.34 1.65
N ARG A 881 1.29 54.54 2.22
CA ARG A 881 0.62 54.78 3.49
C ARG A 881 -0.86 54.42 3.45
N ARG A 882 -1.53 54.59 2.31
CA ARG A 882 -2.93 54.14 2.11
C ARG A 882 -3.07 52.61 2.04
N LEU A 883 -2.00 51.91 1.83
CA LEU A 883 -1.96 50.45 1.71
C LEU A 883 -1.48 49.76 2.99
N GLN A 884 -1.12 50.53 4.05
CA GLN A 884 -0.67 49.94 5.31
C GLN A 884 -1.87 49.38 6.10
N PRO A 885 -1.72 48.23 6.73
CA PRO A 885 -2.74 47.68 7.60
C PRO A 885 -3.00 48.65 8.77
N ASP A 886 -4.27 48.92 9.04
CA ASP A 886 -4.77 49.61 10.24
C ASP A 886 -5.24 48.50 11.18
N SER A 887 -4.55 48.30 12.31
CA SER A 887 -4.78 47.17 13.23
C SER A 887 -6.21 47.12 13.78
N GLU A 888 -6.86 48.29 13.95
CA GLU A 888 -8.27 48.36 14.38
C GLU A 888 -9.22 47.90 13.26
N VAL A 889 -8.94 48.30 12.02
CA VAL A 889 -9.71 47.94 10.84
C VAL A 889 -9.54 46.44 10.55
N GLU A 890 -8.33 45.92 10.72
CA GLU A 890 -8.01 44.50 10.52
C GLU A 890 -8.70 43.61 11.56
N ALA A 891 -8.66 44.00 12.85
CA ALA A 891 -9.33 43.24 13.91
C ALA A 891 -10.86 43.17 13.69
N ILE A 892 -11.47 44.30 13.26
CA ILE A 892 -12.91 44.36 12.94
C ILE A 892 -13.22 43.46 11.74
N ALA A 893 -12.40 43.49 10.70
CA ALA A 893 -12.60 42.67 9.51
C ALA A 893 -12.47 41.17 9.84
N MET A 894 -11.48 40.80 10.65
CA MET A 894 -11.30 39.42 11.14
C MET A 894 -12.52 38.93 11.91
N GLN A 895 -13.04 39.75 12.83
CA GLN A 895 -14.24 39.41 13.59
C GLN A 895 -15.43 39.15 12.67
N VAL A 896 -15.71 40.04 11.73
CA VAL A 896 -16.82 39.92 10.76
C VAL A 896 -16.68 38.66 9.90
N ALA A 897 -15.48 38.38 9.43
CA ALA A 897 -15.21 37.20 8.64
C ALA A 897 -15.40 35.88 9.44
N MET A 898 -14.95 35.88 10.71
CA MET A 898 -15.14 34.70 11.59
C MET A 898 -16.62 34.50 11.95
N GLU A 899 -17.36 35.56 12.24
CA GLU A 899 -18.80 35.51 12.53
C GLU A 899 -19.58 34.95 11.33
N TYR A 900 -19.30 35.47 10.13
CA TYR A 900 -19.92 34.97 8.89
C TYR A 900 -19.72 33.46 8.66
N GLU A 901 -18.53 32.96 8.85
CA GLU A 901 -18.25 31.55 8.69
C GLU A 901 -18.90 30.71 9.81
N ARG A 902 -18.91 31.20 11.06
CA ARG A 902 -19.59 30.52 12.18
C ARG A 902 -21.11 30.48 11.99
N GLU A 903 -21.72 31.53 11.49
CA GLU A 903 -23.15 31.54 11.14
C GLU A 903 -23.50 30.50 10.06
N LYS A 904 -22.56 30.17 9.17
CA LYS A 904 -22.67 29.09 8.18
C LYS A 904 -22.45 27.72 8.79
N GLY A 905 -22.23 27.60 10.09
CA GLY A 905 -22.00 26.33 10.79
C GLY A 905 -20.62 25.74 10.55
N ARG A 906 -19.65 26.57 10.16
CA ARG A 906 -18.27 26.13 9.87
C ARG A 906 -17.38 26.26 11.11
N GLN A 907 -16.40 25.38 11.23
CA GLN A 907 -15.39 25.44 12.27
C GLN A 907 -14.25 26.37 11.82
N VAL A 908 -14.08 27.50 12.54
CA VAL A 908 -13.15 28.55 12.18
C VAL A 908 -12.01 28.63 13.18
N HIS A 909 -10.77 28.61 12.67
CA HIS A 909 -9.57 28.86 13.46
C HIS A 909 -8.82 30.06 12.91
N ASP A 910 -8.45 30.93 13.80
CA ASP A 910 -7.61 32.09 13.54
C ASP A 910 -6.14 31.63 13.48
N VAL A 911 -5.45 31.95 12.39
CA VAL A 911 -4.06 31.58 12.13
C VAL A 911 -3.23 32.79 11.63
N HIS A 912 -3.77 34.03 11.69
CA HIS A 912 -3.11 35.21 11.14
C HIS A 912 -1.71 35.43 11.70
N GLU A 913 -1.47 35.11 12.97
CA GLU A 913 -0.14 35.22 13.59
C GLU A 913 0.89 34.24 13.02
N LYS A 914 0.44 33.14 12.40
CA LYS A 914 1.32 32.10 11.86
C LYS A 914 1.85 32.43 10.46
N ASN A 915 1.32 33.48 9.83
CA ASN A 915 1.72 33.96 8.49
C ASN A 915 1.82 32.87 7.41
N PHE A 916 0.81 32.02 7.37
CA PHE A 916 0.70 30.98 6.36
C PHE A 916 0.35 31.51 4.96
N GLY A 917 0.16 32.83 4.81
CA GLY A 917 -0.36 33.49 3.62
C GLY A 917 -1.87 33.45 3.52
N TYR A 918 -2.54 33.28 4.65
CA TYR A 918 -3.99 33.45 4.90
C TYR A 918 -4.22 33.62 6.39
N ASP A 919 -5.34 34.24 6.76
CA ASP A 919 -5.63 34.64 8.13
C ASP A 919 -6.50 33.63 8.89
N LEU A 920 -7.43 32.98 8.19
CA LEU A 920 -8.36 32.01 8.79
C LEU A 920 -8.35 30.68 8.05
N THR A 921 -8.50 29.62 8.82
CA THR A 921 -8.95 28.32 8.27
C THR A 921 -10.40 28.10 8.66
N SER A 922 -11.24 27.76 7.68
CA SER A 922 -12.65 27.47 7.89
C SER A 922 -13.00 26.12 7.29
N LEU A 923 -13.38 25.20 8.15
CA LEU A 923 -13.74 23.84 7.77
C LEU A 923 -15.26 23.66 7.88
N ASP A 924 -15.89 23.33 6.79
CA ASP A 924 -17.26 22.83 6.82
C ASP A 924 -17.23 21.35 7.22
N LEU A 925 -17.61 21.06 8.46
CA LEU A 925 -17.69 19.70 8.96
C LEU A 925 -18.72 18.85 8.21
N ASN A 926 -19.55 19.46 7.39
CA ASN A 926 -20.64 18.84 6.68
C ASN A 926 -20.22 18.31 5.30
N SER A 927 -19.55 19.19 4.53
CA SER A 927 -19.07 18.87 3.18
C SER A 927 -17.60 18.48 3.17
N GLY A 928 -16.86 18.73 4.26
CA GLY A 928 -15.41 18.61 4.30
C GLY A 928 -14.69 19.69 3.49
N GLU A 929 -15.42 20.75 3.06
CA GLU A 929 -14.81 21.87 2.35
C GLU A 929 -13.93 22.67 3.29
N LEU A 930 -12.63 22.73 2.97
CA LEU A 930 -11.67 23.60 3.63
C LEU A 930 -11.58 24.91 2.85
N ARG A 931 -11.67 26.04 3.59
CA ARG A 931 -11.38 27.38 3.09
C ARG A 931 -10.15 27.92 3.80
N LEU A 932 -9.17 28.35 3.04
CA LEU A 932 -8.03 29.12 3.49
C LEU A 932 -8.38 30.57 3.13
N ILE A 933 -8.68 31.39 4.14
CA ILE A 933 -9.31 32.70 3.94
C ILE A 933 -8.31 33.79 4.28
N GLU A 934 -8.04 34.64 3.31
CA GLU A 934 -7.35 35.90 3.50
C GLU A 934 -8.40 37.00 3.75
N VAL A 935 -8.24 37.75 4.82
CA VAL A 935 -9.18 38.78 5.22
C VAL A 935 -8.56 40.17 5.02
N LYS A 936 -9.24 41.04 4.30
CA LYS A 936 -8.79 42.42 4.08
C LYS A 936 -9.86 43.39 4.54
N GLY A 937 -9.49 44.24 5.50
CA GLY A 937 -10.32 45.31 6.00
C GLY A 937 -10.09 46.65 5.26
N ILE A 938 -11.17 47.36 4.97
CA ILE A 938 -11.14 48.72 4.41
C ILE A 938 -11.96 49.60 5.31
N GLY A 939 -11.37 50.72 5.77
CA GLY A 939 -12.02 51.65 6.68
C GLY A 939 -13.22 52.39 6.10
N GLU A 940 -13.25 52.62 4.78
CA GLU A 940 -14.27 53.31 4.00
C GLU A 940 -15.02 52.35 3.06
N SER A 941 -16.02 52.86 2.33
CA SER A 941 -16.80 52.04 1.36
C SER A 941 -16.04 51.70 0.09
N THR A 942 -14.95 52.40 -0.23
CA THR A 942 -14.10 52.17 -1.41
C THR A 942 -12.63 52.16 -1.03
N GLY A 943 -11.82 51.46 -1.77
CA GLY A 943 -10.39 51.36 -1.52
C GLY A 943 -9.69 50.32 -2.39
N ASN A 944 -8.42 50.07 -2.07
CA ASN A 944 -7.62 49.02 -2.70
C ASN A 944 -7.33 47.93 -1.70
N VAL A 945 -7.31 46.72 -2.14
CA VAL A 945 -6.90 45.55 -1.39
C VAL A 945 -5.46 45.20 -1.78
N LEU A 946 -4.59 45.07 -0.78
CA LEU A 946 -3.22 44.69 -0.97
C LEU A 946 -3.00 43.23 -0.60
N LEU A 947 -2.33 42.47 -1.48
CA LEU A 947 -1.79 41.17 -1.12
C LEU A 947 -0.27 41.25 -1.03
N THR A 948 0.28 40.65 -0.01
CA THR A 948 1.71 40.46 0.08
C THR A 948 2.16 39.42 -0.96
N PRO A 949 3.44 39.36 -1.33
CA PRO A 949 3.96 38.33 -2.22
C PRO A 949 3.64 36.92 -1.73
N ASN A 950 3.68 36.67 -0.40
CA ASN A 950 3.35 35.37 0.16
C ASN A 950 1.86 35.02 -0.01
N GLU A 951 0.96 35.95 0.33
CA GLU A 951 -0.48 35.74 0.18
C GLU A 951 -0.87 35.49 -1.27
N LYS A 952 -0.31 36.25 -2.22
CA LYS A 952 -0.52 36.03 -3.65
C LYS A 952 -0.01 34.67 -4.09
N ARG A 953 1.21 34.28 -3.68
CA ARG A 953 1.79 32.99 -3.99
C ARG A 953 0.93 31.85 -3.45
N VAL A 954 0.50 31.94 -2.19
CA VAL A 954 -0.36 30.92 -1.58
C VAL A 954 -1.72 30.85 -2.27
N ALA A 955 -2.28 31.99 -2.70
CA ALA A 955 -3.49 32.02 -3.51
C ALA A 955 -3.29 31.29 -4.86
N GLU A 956 -2.16 31.49 -5.54
CA GLU A 956 -1.79 30.80 -6.76
C GLU A 956 -1.58 29.28 -6.55
N ASP A 957 -0.98 28.90 -5.42
CA ASP A 957 -0.69 27.50 -5.05
C ASP A 957 -1.97 26.76 -4.63
N ARG A 958 -2.88 27.40 -3.90
CA ARG A 958 -4.03 26.75 -3.26
C ARG A 958 -5.34 26.86 -4.03
N ARG A 959 -5.41 27.77 -4.98
CA ARG A 959 -6.51 27.93 -5.95
C ARG A 959 -7.92 27.64 -5.39
N ASP A 960 -8.43 26.44 -5.60
CA ASP A 960 -9.82 26.06 -5.28
C ASP A 960 -10.20 26.10 -3.80
N CYS A 961 -9.24 26.03 -2.89
CA CYS A 961 -9.48 26.16 -1.45
C CYS A 961 -9.10 27.52 -0.88
N TYR A 962 -8.57 28.46 -1.70
CA TYR A 962 -8.20 29.80 -1.25
C TYR A 962 -9.29 30.80 -1.54
N TRP A 963 -9.61 31.62 -0.52
CA TRP A 963 -10.68 32.62 -0.54
C TRP A 963 -10.15 33.98 -0.09
N LEU A 964 -10.64 35.05 -0.72
CA LEU A 964 -10.40 36.41 -0.31
C LEU A 964 -11.71 37.02 0.22
N TYR A 965 -11.68 37.42 1.47
CA TYR A 965 -12.79 38.14 2.14
C TYR A 965 -12.41 39.60 2.29
N VAL A 966 -13.26 40.46 1.76
CA VAL A 966 -13.08 41.93 1.85
C VAL A 966 -14.19 42.51 2.69
N VAL A 967 -13.84 43.20 3.78
CA VAL A 967 -14.78 43.88 4.66
C VAL A 967 -14.59 45.38 4.48
N THR A 968 -15.64 46.08 4.06
CA THR A 968 -15.65 47.53 3.86
C THR A 968 -16.34 48.25 5.00
N ASP A 969 -16.22 49.57 5.06
CA ASP A 969 -16.84 50.43 6.08
C ASP A 969 -16.48 50.02 7.53
N CYS A 970 -15.31 49.47 7.76
CA CYS A 970 -14.89 48.96 9.08
C CYS A 970 -14.92 50.04 10.19
N LYS A 971 -14.77 51.32 9.85
CA LYS A 971 -14.82 52.43 10.81
C LYS A 971 -16.22 52.94 11.15
N SER A 972 -17.26 52.45 10.44
CA SER A 972 -18.64 52.92 10.64
C SER A 972 -19.63 51.79 10.78
N ASN A 973 -19.88 51.02 9.72
CA ASN A 973 -20.80 49.88 9.68
C ASN A 973 -20.18 48.78 8.83
N PRO A 974 -19.41 47.91 9.43
CA PRO A 974 -18.65 46.84 8.70
C PRO A 974 -19.55 45.99 7.84
N LYS A 975 -19.17 45.78 6.56
CA LYS A 975 -19.90 44.97 5.61
C LYS A 975 -18.96 44.01 4.90
N LEU A 976 -19.19 42.69 5.04
CA LEU A 976 -18.51 41.69 4.25
C LEU A 976 -19.04 41.77 2.81
N GLN A 977 -18.16 41.96 1.87
CA GLN A 977 -18.44 41.83 0.44
C GLN A 977 -18.57 40.36 0.04
N ASN A 978 -19.03 40.11 -1.20
CA ASN A 978 -19.14 38.70 -1.68
C ASN A 978 -17.80 38.00 -1.59
N PRO A 979 -17.71 36.86 -0.87
CA PRO A 979 -16.49 36.06 -0.78
C PRO A 979 -15.97 35.62 -2.14
N ILE A 980 -14.70 35.83 -2.41
CA ILE A 980 -14.07 35.56 -3.70
C ILE A 980 -13.29 34.26 -3.59
N LYS A 981 -13.76 33.22 -4.32
CA LYS A 981 -13.03 31.97 -4.48
C LYS A 981 -11.95 32.12 -5.55
N ASP A 982 -10.76 31.57 -5.31
CA ASP A 982 -9.62 31.59 -6.24
C ASP A 982 -9.27 33.00 -6.73
N PRO A 983 -8.90 33.93 -5.83
CA PRO A 983 -8.58 35.30 -6.20
C PRO A 983 -7.38 35.43 -7.14
N ALA A 984 -6.59 34.36 -7.29
CA ALA A 984 -5.48 34.32 -8.25
C ALA A 984 -5.93 34.46 -9.71
N ARG A 985 -7.21 34.18 -10.02
CA ARG A 985 -7.79 34.40 -11.35
C ARG A 985 -8.08 35.85 -11.66
N LEU A 986 -8.09 36.72 -10.64
CA LEU A 986 -8.35 38.13 -10.82
C LEU A 986 -7.13 38.83 -11.43
N ARG A 987 -7.39 39.99 -12.11
CA ARG A 987 -6.32 40.80 -12.67
C ARG A 987 -5.71 41.68 -11.60
N TRP A 988 -4.55 41.31 -11.07
CA TRP A 988 -3.78 42.02 -10.10
C TRP A 988 -2.84 43.02 -10.78
N HIS A 989 -2.67 44.18 -10.15
CA HIS A 989 -1.69 45.19 -10.56
C HIS A 989 -0.48 45.12 -9.64
N GLU A 990 0.71 44.91 -10.24
CA GLU A 990 1.94 44.84 -9.50
C GLU A 990 2.42 46.23 -9.08
N VAL A 991 2.71 46.43 -7.82
CA VAL A 991 3.29 47.66 -7.30
C VAL A 991 4.81 47.56 -7.37
N LYS A 992 5.40 47.95 -8.51
CA LYS A 992 6.83 47.75 -8.85
C LYS A 992 7.84 48.26 -7.81
N LYS A 993 7.46 49.22 -6.98
CA LYS A 993 8.34 49.81 -5.96
C LYS A 993 8.33 49.09 -4.63
N VAL A 994 7.35 48.18 -4.39
CA VAL A 994 7.04 47.66 -3.06
C VAL A 994 6.81 46.13 -3.08
N ASP A 995 6.91 45.48 -4.21
CA ASP A 995 6.67 44.04 -4.40
C ASP A 995 5.33 43.55 -3.82
N HIS A 996 4.28 44.40 -3.93
CA HIS A 996 2.95 44.10 -3.46
C HIS A 996 1.94 44.15 -4.61
N TYR A 997 0.77 43.50 -4.41
CA TYR A 997 -0.30 43.43 -5.39
C TYR A 997 -1.57 44.05 -4.82
N TYR A 998 -2.31 44.85 -5.60
CA TYR A 998 -3.56 45.44 -5.17
C TYR A 998 -4.72 45.13 -6.10
N LEU A 999 -5.91 45.07 -5.54
CA LEU A 999 -7.17 44.92 -6.27
C LEU A 999 -8.11 46.10 -5.87
N SER A 1000 -8.73 46.75 -6.87
CA SER A 1000 -9.75 47.78 -6.58
C SER A 1000 -11.02 47.14 -6.01
N ILE A 1001 -11.61 47.77 -5.00
CA ILE A 1001 -12.86 47.30 -4.40
C ILE A 1001 -14.00 47.23 -5.43
N ASP A 1002 -13.98 48.11 -6.45
CA ASP A 1002 -14.95 48.10 -7.53
C ASP A 1002 -14.95 46.80 -8.30
N ALA A 1003 -13.78 46.14 -8.41
CA ALA A 1003 -13.65 44.81 -9.02
C ALA A 1003 -14.24 43.70 -8.14
N VAL A 1004 -14.32 43.90 -6.81
CA VAL A 1004 -14.91 42.96 -5.84
C VAL A 1004 -16.44 43.08 -5.80
N THR A 1005 -16.97 44.27 -5.99
CA THR A 1005 -18.41 44.55 -5.88
C THR A 1005 -19.19 44.27 -7.17
N GLN A 1006 -18.52 44.12 -8.30
CA GLN A 1006 -19.17 43.75 -9.55
C GLN A 1006 -19.44 42.25 -9.60
N PRO A 1007 -20.61 41.77 -10.12
CA PRO A 1007 -20.83 40.34 -10.34
C PRO A 1007 -19.77 39.82 -11.29
N MET A 1008 -19.14 38.69 -10.91
CA MET A 1008 -18.08 38.02 -11.68
C MET A 1008 -18.54 37.79 -13.13
N GLN A 1009 -18.10 38.63 -14.05
CA GLN A 1009 -18.09 38.24 -15.46
C GLN A 1009 -16.89 37.34 -15.68
N VAL A 1010 -17.14 36.04 -15.62
CA VAL A 1010 -16.19 35.03 -16.10
C VAL A 1010 -16.08 35.26 -17.62
N ARG A 1011 -15.06 35.95 -18.05
CA ARG A 1011 -14.64 35.84 -19.44
C ARG A 1011 -13.99 34.46 -19.59
N GLU A 1012 -14.78 33.52 -20.01
CA GLU A 1012 -14.23 32.38 -20.76
C GLU A 1012 -13.60 32.98 -22.04
N ASP A 1013 -12.29 33.10 -22.03
CA ASP A 1013 -11.56 33.22 -23.28
C ASP A 1013 -11.72 31.91 -24.03
N ILE A 1014 -12.83 31.80 -24.74
CA ILE A 1014 -13.03 30.79 -25.78
C ILE A 1014 -11.99 31.15 -26.85
N ILE A 1015 -10.85 30.48 -26.81
CA ILE A 1015 -9.94 30.44 -27.95
C ILE A 1015 -10.74 29.74 -29.04
N PRO A 1016 -11.12 30.42 -30.15
CA PRO A 1016 -11.84 29.75 -31.19
C PRO A 1016 -10.94 28.67 -31.80
N TYR A 1017 -11.38 27.45 -31.71
CA TYR A 1017 -10.81 26.30 -32.40
C TYR A 1017 -10.90 26.60 -33.93
N ARG A 1018 -9.80 27.04 -34.51
CA ARG A 1018 -9.67 27.11 -35.95
C ARG A 1018 -9.48 25.70 -36.47
N ASP A 1019 -10.56 25.16 -37.04
CA ASP A 1019 -10.49 24.05 -37.96
C ASP A 1019 -9.41 24.30 -39.01
N ARG A 1020 -8.35 23.52 -38.97
CA ARG A 1020 -7.50 23.32 -40.13
C ARG A 1020 -8.03 22.11 -40.87
N GLU A 1021 -9.04 22.35 -41.73
CA GLU A 1021 -9.22 21.55 -42.92
C GLU A 1021 -8.23 21.99 -43.98
N LYS A 1022 -7.48 21.00 -44.49
CA LYS A 1022 -6.85 20.88 -45.79
C LYS A 1022 -5.73 21.87 -46.20
N GLY A 1023 -4.55 21.32 -46.27
CA GLY A 1023 -3.43 21.73 -47.12
C GLY A 1023 -2.24 20.84 -46.86
#